data_e19b0bf735960a9178009a101905658e
#
_entry.id   e19b0bf735960a9178009a101905658e
#
_cell.length_a   1.000
_cell.length_b   1.000
_cell.length_c   1.000
_cell.angle_alpha   90.00
_cell.angle_beta   90.00
_cell.angle_gamma   90.00
#
_symmetry.space_group_name_H-M   'P 1'
#
loop_
_entity.id
_entity.type
_entity.pdbx_description
1 polymer ?
#
loop_
_entity_poly.entity_id
_entity_poly.type
_entity_poly.pdbx_seq_one_letter_code
_entity_poly.pdbx_strand_id
1 'polypeptide(L)'
;MGISLLRIKEGGKYMKKLLVSFLFIVLIFSGCSKNNKQMQKNSAAGESQIAEENMEESPLKNTIKDVDEIHRDVKVNYTNIDVKEDLSNITNLQAYYDEIAIPDKVKEHIIKDGFYVDNSYGSEEPFQTYEYNEYLSMSNFVTTDSMVHLYHVFYDNTLRKIEEDKFLPMLKNFNSKMLEYAIKDYTEAKDDTVKQAAKKNLILFETGEFIIGDNLIKSDNNLRVDEEIFNLASDEYKNIRSEKSLVSNISGEDFDYSQFKVRGHYTKSENLKKYFQLNMLYSQNKFYIKDENQLNYGNIIGSLLATKNILKDEELSKIYLDVVGTLDFLVEESEKASPVKMAIYYKKYFDKTSDINKLNDKKVLEKIGEDLDKDKLEIAGFKGNYFAIIPQKAPIDNKWAQKLVDVGGNGPSQKPIYKGIEIMALIGNQTAQKLVEEDEDIKKWDKYPKIFQNLRNEVENLPENFYNKNLYRGYFSLMKEFSNTYGNKSPKFMQNENWNKKNLSSALGLWAALKHDTILYSEVVSAEMGGGYDVEICNFVEPNIKLYERLDYLLNFTKENLTDRNLLDDEQLKAFDNFIDLNKFLIDCSVSELENSTLSKEANDRLTSIGGEMENIFISFVDPNAKAFWELEDSSQRDMAVVADIMQVPANTWGLKEGDFQEVGLGYSNDMYVVYALNGKLYMGRGPVLTYYEFQSENRLNDDEFREKLRNNELEQEAFTNSYSFNVYNDLGY
;
A
#
# COMPACT_ATOMS: atom_id res chain seq x y z
N MET A 1 -26.76 -24.68 50.49
CA MET A 1 -27.25 -26.06 50.25
C MET A 1 -26.70 -26.45 48.89
N GLY A 2 -25.78 -27.29 48.71
CA GLY A 2 -25.39 -28.55 49.33
C GLY A 2 -24.85 -29.42 48.22
N ILE A 3 -23.53 -29.61 48.24
CA ILE A 3 -22.79 -30.87 48.20
C ILE A 3 -23.07 -31.80 46.99
N SER A 4 -22.03 -32.12 46.20
CA SER A 4 -21.44 -33.45 46.33
C SER A 4 -20.14 -33.60 45.54
N LEU A 5 -19.08 -33.90 46.25
CA LEU A 5 -17.82 -34.50 45.78
C LEU A 5 -18.08 -35.94 45.30
N LEU A 6 -17.44 -36.33 44.20
CA LEU A 6 -17.13 -37.74 43.97
C LEU A 6 -15.73 -37.91 43.35
N ARG A 7 -14.95 -38.71 44.04
CA ARG A 7 -13.59 -39.18 43.79
C ARG A 7 -13.48 -39.90 42.45
N ILE A 8 -12.33 -39.70 41.82
CA ILE A 8 -11.77 -40.69 40.90
C ILE A 8 -10.39 -41.05 41.38
N LYS A 9 -10.23 -42.33 41.69
CA LYS A 9 -8.97 -43.06 41.83
C LYS A 9 -8.77 -43.92 40.58
N GLU A 10 -7.49 -44.12 40.27
CA GLU A 10 -6.91 -45.14 39.40
C GLU A 10 -6.58 -44.78 37.95
N GLY A 11 -5.27 -44.91 37.64
CA GLY A 11 -4.74 -44.92 36.28
C GLY A 11 -3.24 -44.66 36.11
N GLY A 12 -2.44 -44.88 37.15
CA GLY A 12 -0.98 -44.87 37.00
C GLY A 12 -0.46 -46.14 36.36
N LYS A 13 -0.21 -46.17 35.04
CA LYS A 13 0.59 -47.27 34.42
C LYS A 13 1.04 -47.05 32.96
N TYR A 14 1.19 -45.83 32.48
CA TYR A 14 1.71 -45.63 31.12
C TYR A 14 2.82 -44.56 30.98
N MET A 15 3.60 -44.33 32.05
CA MET A 15 4.66 -43.32 32.00
C MET A 15 6.03 -43.92 32.36
N LYS A 16 6.39 -45.08 31.75
CA LYS A 16 7.72 -45.72 31.93
C LYS A 16 8.25 -46.46 30.69
N LYS A 17 7.89 -46.06 29.48
CA LYS A 17 8.46 -46.68 28.25
C LYS A 17 8.87 -45.71 27.15
N LEU A 18 9.20 -44.45 27.46
CA LEU A 18 9.66 -43.48 26.45
C LEU A 18 10.94 -42.72 26.85
N LEU A 19 11.83 -43.37 27.62
CA LEU A 19 13.07 -42.75 28.08
C LEU A 19 14.30 -43.66 27.90
N VAL A 20 14.29 -44.54 26.89
CA VAL A 20 15.43 -45.46 26.60
C VAL A 20 15.72 -45.58 25.11
N SER A 21 15.47 -44.57 24.31
CA SER A 21 15.84 -44.58 22.87
C SER A 21 16.55 -43.32 22.40
N PHE A 22 17.24 -42.58 23.26
CA PHE A 22 18.00 -41.39 22.84
C PHE A 22 19.44 -41.38 23.38
N LEU A 23 20.09 -42.54 23.38
CA LEU A 23 21.50 -42.63 23.82
C LEU A 23 22.22 -43.80 23.12
N PHE A 24 22.30 -43.76 21.79
CA PHE A 24 23.28 -44.53 21.00
C PHE A 24 23.26 -44.01 19.56
N ILE A 25 24.06 -43.05 19.24
CA ILE A 25 24.78 -42.76 17.98
C ILE A 25 25.60 -41.49 18.22
N VAL A 26 26.66 -41.60 18.98
CA VAL A 26 27.85 -40.74 18.88
C VAL A 26 29.01 -41.69 19.12
N LEU A 27 29.71 -42.03 18.09
CA LEU A 27 31.11 -42.50 18.02
C LEU A 27 31.26 -43.32 16.72
N ILE A 28 32.05 -42.83 15.87
CA ILE A 28 32.88 -43.41 14.82
C ILE A 28 32.83 -42.43 13.61
N PHE A 29 33.81 -41.56 13.58
CA PHE A 29 34.78 -41.38 12.51
C PHE A 29 35.73 -40.24 12.88
N SER A 30 36.84 -40.62 13.54
CA SER A 30 38.05 -39.82 13.58
C SER A 30 38.95 -40.36 12.47
N GLY A 31 39.38 -39.48 11.59
CA GLY A 31 40.38 -39.86 10.56
C GLY A 31 40.75 -38.69 9.65
N CYS A 32 41.80 -37.95 10.06
CA CYS A 32 42.71 -37.08 9.36
C CYS A 32 42.63 -36.90 7.84
N SER A 33 42.63 -35.66 7.29
CA SER A 33 43.86 -34.97 6.83
C SER A 33 43.58 -33.72 6.07
N LYS A 34 44.21 -32.60 6.49
CA LYS A 34 44.73 -31.43 5.76
C LYS A 34 44.16 -31.06 4.37
N ASN A 35 43.49 -29.91 4.21
CA ASN A 35 44.07 -28.66 3.74
C ASN A 35 43.03 -27.55 3.54
N ASN A 36 43.31 -26.46 4.21
CA ASN A 36 43.23 -25.04 3.81
C ASN A 36 42.00 -24.40 3.15
N LYS A 37 41.50 -23.43 3.95
CA LYS A 37 41.05 -22.07 3.53
C LYS A 37 39.95 -22.00 2.47
N GLN A 38 38.78 -21.93 2.98
CA GLN A 38 37.71 -20.97 2.65
C GLN A 38 36.38 -21.50 3.18
N MET A 39 36.12 -21.21 4.44
CA MET A 39 34.80 -21.42 5.00
C MET A 39 34.59 -20.40 6.12
N GLN A 40 34.12 -19.25 5.72
CA GLN A 40 33.38 -18.35 6.63
C GLN A 40 32.56 -17.40 5.75
N LYS A 41 31.33 -17.75 5.58
CA LYS A 41 30.15 -16.92 5.35
C LYS A 41 29.10 -17.76 4.65
N ASN A 42 28.33 -18.48 5.41
CA ASN A 42 26.99 -18.94 5.01
C ASN A 42 26.32 -19.52 6.25
N SER A 43 25.72 -18.65 7.02
CA SER A 43 24.69 -19.00 8.00
C SER A 43 23.89 -17.73 8.29
N ALA A 44 22.90 -17.47 7.51
CA ALA A 44 21.65 -16.73 7.80
C ALA A 44 21.03 -16.24 6.49
N ALA A 45 20.49 -17.15 5.72
CA ALA A 45 19.49 -16.82 4.70
C ALA A 45 18.67 -18.10 4.53
N GLY A 46 17.83 -18.35 5.52
CA GLY A 46 16.85 -19.44 5.49
C GLY A 46 15.52 -18.89 5.06
N GLU A 47 15.41 -18.40 3.85
CA GLU A 47 14.13 -18.19 3.18
C GLU A 47 14.24 -18.59 1.72
N SER A 48 13.31 -19.47 1.34
CA SER A 48 12.85 -19.76 -0.04
C SER A 48 13.87 -20.09 -1.14
N GLN A 49 15.14 -20.26 -0.90
CA GLN A 49 16.08 -20.76 -1.93
C GLN A 49 16.01 -22.28 -2.16
N ILE A 50 15.10 -23.01 -1.49
CA ILE A 50 14.93 -24.47 -1.70
C ILE A 50 13.89 -24.79 -2.79
N ALA A 51 13.14 -23.78 -3.27
CA ALA A 51 12.11 -23.98 -4.30
C ALA A 51 12.49 -23.54 -5.72
N GLU A 52 13.62 -22.87 -5.94
CA GLU A 52 14.02 -22.41 -7.28
C GLU A 52 14.73 -23.46 -8.15
N GLU A 53 15.17 -24.57 -7.60
CA GLU A 53 15.75 -25.63 -8.41
C GLU A 53 14.65 -26.49 -9.06
N ASN A 54 14.21 -26.14 -10.27
CA ASN A 54 13.34 -26.89 -11.19
C ASN A 54 11.83 -26.58 -11.23
N MET A 55 11.37 -25.39 -10.92
CA MET A 55 10.05 -24.99 -11.39
C MET A 55 10.10 -24.59 -12.87
N GLU A 56 9.35 -25.32 -13.73
CA GLU A 56 9.11 -24.90 -15.11
C GLU A 56 8.51 -23.49 -15.10
N GLU A 57 9.08 -22.56 -15.89
CA GLU A 57 8.51 -21.18 -16.00
C GLU A 57 7.06 -21.25 -16.50
N SER A 58 6.20 -20.41 -15.92
CA SER A 58 4.81 -20.30 -16.39
C SER A 58 4.78 -19.79 -17.83
N PRO A 59 3.92 -20.36 -18.69
CA PRO A 59 3.67 -19.81 -20.02
C PRO A 59 2.97 -18.43 -19.95
N LEU A 60 2.37 -18.08 -18.82
CA LEU A 60 1.83 -16.75 -18.52
C LEU A 60 2.87 -16.01 -17.68
N LYS A 61 3.71 -15.20 -18.32
CA LYS A 61 4.82 -14.47 -17.67
C LYS A 61 4.61 -12.97 -17.77
N ASN A 62 4.63 -12.30 -16.62
CA ASN A 62 4.72 -10.85 -16.54
C ASN A 62 6.19 -10.41 -16.62
N THR A 63 6.44 -9.27 -17.25
CA THR A 63 7.77 -8.66 -17.32
C THR A 63 7.70 -7.24 -16.77
N ILE A 64 8.58 -6.95 -15.80
CA ILE A 64 8.76 -5.61 -15.22
C ILE A 64 10.16 -5.16 -15.64
N LYS A 65 10.26 -3.96 -16.22
CA LYS A 65 11.52 -3.34 -16.62
C LYS A 65 12.03 -2.46 -15.50
N ASP A 66 13.28 -2.66 -15.13
CA ASP A 66 14.01 -1.73 -14.26
C ASP A 66 14.49 -0.50 -15.04
N VAL A 67 14.74 0.60 -14.35
CA VAL A 67 15.24 1.86 -14.91
C VAL A 67 16.49 2.30 -14.17
N ASP A 68 17.28 3.16 -14.79
CA ASP A 68 18.47 3.71 -14.16
C ASP A 68 18.07 4.71 -13.04
N GLU A 69 18.76 4.62 -11.92
CA GLU A 69 18.61 5.56 -10.80
C GLU A 69 19.65 6.67 -10.91
N ILE A 70 19.23 7.92 -10.77
CA ILE A 70 20.15 9.06 -10.76
C ILE A 70 20.79 9.20 -9.38
N HIS A 71 22.09 9.50 -9.35
CA HIS A 71 22.82 9.77 -8.12
C HIS A 71 23.59 11.07 -8.24
N ARG A 72 23.47 11.93 -7.22
CA ARG A 72 24.24 13.18 -7.10
C ARG A 72 25.33 13.04 -6.03
N ASP A 73 26.56 13.23 -6.41
CA ASP A 73 27.70 13.30 -5.46
C ASP A 73 27.74 14.72 -4.87
N VAL A 74 27.26 14.88 -3.64
CA VAL A 74 27.08 16.18 -2.98
C VAL A 74 28.13 16.40 -1.92
N LYS A 75 28.83 17.53 -2.00
CA LYS A 75 29.80 17.97 -0.98
C LYS A 75 29.13 18.87 0.03
N VAL A 76 28.43 18.27 1.00
CA VAL A 76 27.75 19.02 2.05
C VAL A 76 28.71 19.95 2.76
N ASN A 77 28.47 21.24 2.61
CA ASN A 77 29.31 22.33 3.20
C ASN A 77 28.45 23.54 3.60
N TYR A 78 27.26 23.29 4.09
CA TYR A 78 26.31 24.33 4.48
C TYR A 78 26.85 25.16 5.64
N THR A 79 26.66 26.50 5.56
CA THR A 79 27.12 27.44 6.58
C THR A 79 25.93 27.87 7.45
N ASN A 80 25.86 27.32 8.66
CA ASN A 80 24.86 27.71 9.64
C ASN A 80 25.15 29.08 10.24
N ILE A 81 24.11 29.86 10.52
CA ILE A 81 24.14 31.12 11.25
C ILE A 81 23.21 30.96 12.46
N ASP A 82 23.71 31.39 13.66
CA ASP A 82 22.89 31.30 14.87
C ASP A 82 21.79 32.38 14.87
N VAL A 83 20.59 31.97 15.25
CA VAL A 83 19.44 32.86 15.45
C VAL A 83 19.63 33.63 16.77
N LYS A 84 19.46 34.94 16.75
CA LYS A 84 19.49 35.77 17.96
C LYS A 84 18.21 35.58 18.79
N GLU A 85 18.33 35.79 20.12
CA GLU A 85 17.20 35.67 21.06
C GLU A 85 16.00 36.58 20.71
N ASP A 86 16.25 37.74 20.12
CA ASP A 86 15.22 38.68 19.67
C ASP A 86 14.77 38.47 18.23
N LEU A 87 15.25 37.43 17.54
CA LEU A 87 15.03 37.10 16.15
C LEU A 87 15.45 38.20 15.14
N SER A 88 16.10 39.28 15.59
CA SER A 88 16.39 40.47 14.80
C SER A 88 17.33 40.26 13.59
N ASN A 89 17.96 39.10 13.50
CA ASN A 89 18.84 38.73 12.39
C ASN A 89 18.18 37.84 11.31
N ILE A 90 16.89 37.61 11.42
CA ILE A 90 16.09 36.97 10.34
C ILE A 90 15.65 38.08 9.38
N THR A 91 16.16 38.07 8.17
CA THR A 91 16.09 39.18 7.22
C THR A 91 14.65 39.53 6.78
N ASN A 92 13.81 38.53 6.54
CA ASN A 92 12.44 38.69 6.06
C ASN A 92 11.39 38.50 7.16
N LEU A 93 11.74 38.57 8.42
CA LEU A 93 10.82 38.31 9.54
C LEU A 93 9.60 39.25 9.55
N GLN A 94 9.75 40.47 9.04
CA GLN A 94 8.64 41.44 8.97
C GLN A 94 7.47 40.96 8.14
N ALA A 95 7.71 40.19 7.08
CA ALA A 95 6.64 39.61 6.24
C ALA A 95 5.73 38.64 7.02
N TYR A 96 6.21 38.12 8.12
CA TYR A 96 5.49 37.13 8.95
C TYR A 96 4.79 37.76 10.16
N TYR A 97 5.17 38.99 10.62
CA TYR A 97 4.56 39.58 11.80
C TYR A 97 3.07 39.93 11.66
N ASP A 98 2.62 40.17 10.44
CA ASP A 98 1.23 40.53 10.17
C ASP A 98 0.35 39.27 10.00
N GLU A 99 0.95 38.12 9.73
CA GLU A 99 0.25 36.87 9.39
C GLU A 99 0.32 35.81 10.50
N ILE A 100 1.40 35.81 11.30
CA ILE A 100 1.58 34.83 12.36
C ILE A 100 1.86 35.50 13.71
N ALA A 101 1.31 34.90 14.75
CA ALA A 101 1.73 35.21 16.10
C ALA A 101 3.08 34.54 16.40
N ILE A 102 3.97 35.27 17.08
CA ILE A 102 5.28 34.77 17.52
C ILE A 102 5.35 34.77 19.05
N PRO A 103 4.59 33.90 19.75
CA PRO A 103 4.67 33.74 21.19
C PRO A 103 6.03 33.17 21.61
N ASP A 104 6.32 33.20 22.90
CA ASP A 104 7.64 32.76 23.43
C ASP A 104 7.93 31.29 23.05
N LYS A 105 6.95 30.40 23.01
CA LYS A 105 7.09 29.01 22.57
C LYS A 105 7.58 28.91 21.13
N VAL A 106 7.02 29.68 20.20
CA VAL A 106 7.48 29.76 18.81
C VAL A 106 8.94 30.24 18.75
N LYS A 107 9.30 31.28 19.51
CA LYS A 107 10.71 31.77 19.57
C LYS A 107 11.65 30.69 20.07
N GLU A 108 11.28 29.97 21.13
CA GLU A 108 12.07 28.86 21.67
C GLU A 108 12.37 27.81 20.61
N HIS A 109 11.36 27.37 19.82
CA HIS A 109 11.55 26.40 18.76
C HIS A 109 12.40 26.95 17.62
N ILE A 110 12.18 28.19 17.16
CA ILE A 110 12.99 28.83 16.12
C ILE A 110 14.47 28.89 16.54
N ILE A 111 14.75 29.27 17.78
CA ILE A 111 16.12 29.40 18.29
C ILE A 111 16.77 28.03 18.48
N LYS A 112 16.04 27.07 19.08
CA LYS A 112 16.56 25.77 19.46
C LYS A 112 16.62 24.82 18.29
N ASP A 113 15.48 24.64 17.63
CA ASP A 113 15.25 23.60 16.63
C ASP A 113 15.41 24.12 15.19
N GLY A 114 15.30 25.44 14.97
CA GLY A 114 15.34 26.08 13.67
C GLY A 114 14.01 25.99 12.89
N PHE A 115 12.96 25.39 13.47
CA PHE A 115 11.64 25.26 12.89
C PHE A 115 10.56 24.99 13.94
N TYR A 116 9.31 25.15 13.54
CA TYR A 116 8.13 24.67 14.24
C TYR A 116 7.02 24.39 13.24
N VAL A 117 5.99 23.64 13.66
CA VAL A 117 4.78 23.38 12.87
C VAL A 117 3.58 23.99 13.58
N ASP A 118 2.83 24.81 12.85
CA ASP A 118 1.55 25.34 13.29
C ASP A 118 0.41 24.41 12.81
N ASN A 119 -0.31 23.83 13.75
CA ASN A 119 -1.45 22.97 13.47
C ASN A 119 -2.81 23.68 13.73
N SER A 120 -2.83 25.00 13.71
CA SER A 120 -4.04 25.79 13.93
C SER A 120 -5.01 25.68 12.75
N TYR A 121 -4.47 25.60 11.54
CA TYR A 121 -5.23 25.49 10.29
C TYR A 121 -4.51 24.54 9.36
N GLY A 122 -5.27 23.70 8.66
CA GLY A 122 -4.73 22.80 7.63
C GLY A 122 -5.15 23.25 6.23
N SER A 123 -4.26 23.06 5.24
CA SER A 123 -4.60 23.23 3.83
C SER A 123 -5.17 21.93 3.25
N GLU A 124 -6.17 22.04 2.38
CA GLU A 124 -6.80 20.90 1.70
C GLU A 124 -5.84 20.23 0.71
N GLU A 125 -4.92 21.01 0.14
CA GLU A 125 -3.84 20.53 -0.72
C GLU A 125 -2.52 21.25 -0.41
N PRO A 126 -1.37 20.58 -0.39
CA PRO A 126 -0.08 21.17 -0.01
C PRO A 126 0.36 22.35 -0.88
N PHE A 127 0.05 22.37 -2.19
CA PHE A 127 0.46 23.45 -3.08
C PHE A 127 -0.23 24.79 -2.73
N GLN A 128 -1.40 24.78 -2.10
CA GLN A 128 -2.12 25.98 -1.67
C GLN A 128 -1.30 26.80 -0.68
N THR A 129 -0.50 26.17 0.19
CA THR A 129 0.41 26.89 1.10
C THR A 129 1.40 27.75 0.31
N TYR A 130 1.93 27.25 -0.82
CA TYR A 130 2.87 28.01 -1.65
C TYR A 130 2.20 29.13 -2.44
N GLU A 131 0.99 28.92 -2.97
CA GLU A 131 0.19 29.96 -3.61
C GLU A 131 -0.13 31.09 -2.63
N TYR A 132 -0.48 30.71 -1.40
CA TYR A 132 -0.73 31.67 -0.33
C TYR A 132 0.53 32.44 0.05
N ASN A 133 1.70 31.82 0.04
CA ASN A 133 2.98 32.48 0.27
C ASN A 133 3.32 33.48 -0.85
N GLU A 134 3.13 33.10 -2.13
CA GLU A 134 3.33 34.01 -3.26
C GLU A 134 2.45 35.24 -3.12
N TYR A 135 1.20 35.05 -2.76
CA TYR A 135 0.25 36.11 -2.52
C TYR A 135 0.65 37.05 -1.38
N LEU A 136 1.16 36.52 -0.27
CA LEU A 136 1.61 37.29 0.89
C LEU A 136 3.06 37.80 0.79
N SER A 137 3.75 37.52 -0.31
CA SER A 137 5.18 37.79 -0.49
C SER A 137 6.06 37.14 0.58
N MET A 138 5.67 35.95 1.04
CA MET A 138 6.44 35.10 1.92
C MET A 138 7.39 34.20 1.12
N SER A 139 8.52 33.82 1.72
CA SER A 139 9.42 32.84 1.11
C SER A 139 8.89 31.41 1.23
N ASN A 140 8.96 30.66 0.14
CA ASN A 140 8.65 29.26 0.13
C ASN A 140 9.79 28.43 0.76
N PHE A 141 9.42 27.52 1.68
CA PHE A 141 10.24 26.39 2.04
C PHE A 141 9.63 25.15 1.38
N VAL A 142 10.19 24.75 0.24
CA VAL A 142 9.63 23.65 -0.56
C VAL A 142 9.94 22.33 0.10
N THR A 143 8.92 21.66 0.63
CA THR A 143 9.04 20.43 1.43
C THR A 143 9.07 19.17 0.58
N THR A 144 9.72 18.12 1.07
CA THR A 144 9.59 16.77 0.51
C THR A 144 8.18 16.25 0.64
N ASP A 145 7.44 16.69 1.65
CA ASP A 145 6.04 16.32 1.91
C ASP A 145 5.13 16.68 0.75
N SER A 146 5.25 17.88 0.18
CA SER A 146 4.46 18.28 -1.00
C SER A 146 4.76 17.43 -2.23
N MET A 147 6.00 17.01 -2.42
CA MET A 147 6.40 16.19 -3.57
C MET A 147 5.92 14.74 -3.45
N VAL A 148 5.98 14.14 -2.25
CA VAL A 148 5.48 12.79 -2.07
C VAL A 148 3.95 12.74 -2.07
N HIS A 149 3.28 13.83 -1.63
CA HIS A 149 1.84 13.96 -1.78
C HIS A 149 1.43 14.08 -3.25
N LEU A 150 2.10 14.91 -4.02
CA LEU A 150 1.85 15.01 -5.46
C LEU A 150 2.06 13.66 -6.16
N TYR A 151 3.04 12.85 -5.70
CA TYR A 151 3.24 11.49 -6.21
C TYR A 151 2.11 10.54 -5.82
N HIS A 152 1.55 10.66 -4.62
CA HIS A 152 0.36 9.92 -4.19
C HIS A 152 -0.85 10.24 -5.10
N VAL A 153 -1.17 11.53 -5.28
CA VAL A 153 -2.27 11.97 -6.15
C VAL A 153 -2.09 11.47 -7.58
N PHE A 154 -0.87 11.54 -8.08
CA PHE A 154 -0.50 10.99 -9.37
C PHE A 154 -0.77 9.49 -9.48
N TYR A 155 -0.32 8.71 -8.50
CA TYR A 155 -0.48 7.25 -8.46
C TYR A 155 -1.97 6.86 -8.45
N ASP A 156 -2.75 7.47 -7.55
CA ASP A 156 -4.19 7.24 -7.43
C ASP A 156 -4.94 7.50 -8.74
N ASN A 157 -4.76 8.69 -9.30
CA ASN A 157 -5.49 9.07 -10.51
C ASN A 157 -5.07 8.25 -11.73
N THR A 158 -3.78 7.89 -11.85
CA THR A 158 -3.31 7.00 -12.90
C THR A 158 -3.94 5.60 -12.78
N LEU A 159 -3.99 5.05 -11.56
CA LEU A 159 -4.64 3.76 -11.29
C LEU A 159 -6.12 3.80 -11.66
N ARG A 160 -6.86 4.79 -11.15
CA ARG A 160 -8.29 4.99 -11.43
C ARG A 160 -8.59 5.06 -12.94
N LYS A 161 -7.84 5.86 -13.68
CA LYS A 161 -8.04 6.03 -15.12
C LYS A 161 -7.75 4.74 -15.89
N ILE A 162 -6.73 3.99 -15.50
CA ILE A 162 -6.42 2.68 -16.07
C ILE A 162 -7.56 1.69 -15.79
N GLU A 163 -8.10 1.65 -14.58
CA GLU A 163 -9.18 0.75 -14.18
C GLU A 163 -10.47 1.02 -14.94
N GLU A 164 -10.84 2.30 -15.07
CA GLU A 164 -12.06 2.70 -15.75
C GLU A 164 -11.96 2.56 -17.28
N ASP A 165 -10.92 3.13 -17.89
CA ASP A 165 -10.81 3.29 -19.34
C ASP A 165 -10.19 2.08 -20.05
N LYS A 166 -9.39 1.27 -19.33
CA LYS A 166 -8.67 0.12 -19.89
C LYS A 166 -9.15 -1.20 -19.30
N PHE A 167 -9.07 -1.36 -17.97
CA PHE A 167 -9.34 -2.65 -17.36
C PHE A 167 -10.80 -3.06 -17.42
N LEU A 168 -11.74 -2.16 -17.20
CA LEU A 168 -13.16 -2.54 -17.31
C LEU A 168 -13.53 -3.02 -18.70
N PRO A 169 -13.21 -2.35 -19.83
CA PRO A 169 -13.43 -2.89 -21.17
C PRO A 169 -12.73 -4.24 -21.40
N MET A 170 -11.48 -4.40 -20.93
CA MET A 170 -10.73 -5.65 -21.02
C MET A 170 -11.43 -6.77 -20.25
N LEU A 171 -11.87 -6.53 -19.01
CA LEU A 171 -12.55 -7.52 -18.18
C LEU A 171 -13.95 -7.87 -18.70
N LYS A 172 -14.66 -6.92 -19.33
CA LYS A 172 -15.90 -7.21 -20.03
C LYS A 172 -15.68 -8.22 -21.17
N ASN A 173 -14.70 -7.98 -22.03
CA ASN A 173 -14.35 -8.91 -23.10
C ASN A 173 -13.86 -10.26 -22.55
N PHE A 174 -13.01 -10.22 -21.52
CA PHE A 174 -12.55 -11.42 -20.82
C PHE A 174 -13.72 -12.25 -20.29
N ASN A 175 -14.67 -11.63 -19.58
CA ASN A 175 -15.81 -12.33 -19.00
C ASN A 175 -16.69 -13.01 -20.08
N SER A 176 -17.04 -12.26 -21.12
CA SER A 176 -17.91 -12.79 -22.21
C SER A 176 -17.26 -13.97 -22.93
N LYS A 177 -15.96 -13.90 -23.24
CA LYS A 177 -15.22 -15.03 -23.83
C LYS A 177 -15.10 -16.21 -22.87
N MET A 178 -14.79 -15.97 -21.59
CA MET A 178 -14.71 -17.03 -20.59
C MET A 178 -16.05 -17.71 -20.38
N LEU A 179 -17.16 -16.98 -20.48
CA LEU A 179 -18.51 -17.53 -20.44
C LEU A 179 -18.78 -18.47 -21.64
N GLU A 180 -18.42 -18.08 -22.86
CA GLU A 180 -18.53 -18.96 -24.04
C GLU A 180 -17.77 -20.26 -23.83
N TYR A 181 -16.55 -20.20 -23.33
CA TYR A 181 -15.77 -21.40 -23.03
C TYR A 181 -16.36 -22.20 -21.86
N ALA A 182 -16.90 -21.57 -20.85
CA ALA A 182 -17.56 -22.28 -19.73
C ALA A 182 -18.82 -23.01 -20.16
N ILE A 183 -19.63 -22.45 -21.06
CA ILE A 183 -20.78 -23.10 -21.69
C ILE A 183 -20.33 -24.37 -22.46
N LYS A 184 -19.27 -24.24 -23.24
CA LYS A 184 -18.69 -25.36 -23.98
C LYS A 184 -18.19 -26.45 -23.05
N ASP A 185 -17.42 -26.11 -22.03
CA ASP A 185 -16.89 -27.07 -21.06
C ASP A 185 -18.02 -27.81 -20.33
N TYR A 186 -19.07 -27.08 -19.90
CA TYR A 186 -20.25 -27.70 -19.26
C TYR A 186 -20.98 -28.66 -20.19
N THR A 187 -21.10 -28.32 -21.47
CA THR A 187 -21.77 -29.14 -22.48
C THR A 187 -20.97 -30.40 -22.84
N GLU A 188 -19.63 -30.29 -22.93
CA GLU A 188 -18.72 -31.37 -23.29
C GLU A 188 -18.39 -32.31 -22.10
N ALA A 189 -18.63 -31.85 -20.86
CA ALA A 189 -18.36 -32.62 -19.66
C ALA A 189 -19.29 -33.82 -19.54
N LYS A 190 -18.71 -35.04 -19.48
CA LYS A 190 -19.38 -36.32 -19.30
C LYS A 190 -19.13 -36.97 -17.95
N ASP A 191 -17.96 -36.66 -17.37
CA ASP A 191 -17.60 -37.04 -16.00
C ASP A 191 -18.33 -36.12 -15.02
N ASP A 192 -18.98 -36.65 -14.01
CA ASP A 192 -19.80 -35.87 -13.08
C ASP A 192 -18.96 -34.81 -12.30
N THR A 193 -17.74 -35.16 -11.91
CA THR A 193 -16.86 -34.23 -11.17
C THR A 193 -16.44 -33.07 -12.09
N VAL A 194 -16.07 -33.36 -13.34
CA VAL A 194 -15.74 -32.36 -14.36
C VAL A 194 -16.94 -31.48 -14.65
N LYS A 195 -18.11 -32.06 -14.74
CA LYS A 195 -19.37 -31.34 -15.04
C LYS A 195 -19.74 -30.37 -13.89
N GLN A 196 -19.62 -30.79 -12.64
CA GLN A 196 -19.86 -29.92 -11.50
C GLN A 196 -18.81 -28.79 -11.41
N ALA A 197 -17.54 -29.07 -11.71
CA ALA A 197 -16.50 -28.06 -11.79
C ALA A 197 -16.77 -27.03 -12.92
N ALA A 198 -17.16 -27.49 -14.09
CA ALA A 198 -17.56 -26.63 -15.22
C ALA A 198 -18.82 -25.81 -14.89
N LYS A 199 -19.82 -26.39 -14.15
CA LYS A 199 -20.99 -25.67 -13.66
C LYS A 199 -20.62 -24.49 -12.75
N LYS A 200 -19.69 -24.66 -11.83
CA LYS A 200 -19.21 -23.57 -10.96
C LYS A 200 -18.61 -22.41 -11.77
N ASN A 201 -17.73 -22.72 -12.72
CA ASN A 201 -17.15 -21.70 -13.61
C ASN A 201 -18.25 -21.00 -14.44
N LEU A 202 -19.25 -21.75 -14.91
CA LEU A 202 -20.32 -21.20 -15.70
C LEU A 202 -21.19 -20.23 -14.88
N ILE A 203 -21.53 -20.55 -13.62
CA ILE A 203 -22.26 -19.66 -12.73
C ILE A 203 -21.41 -18.41 -12.45
N LEU A 204 -20.09 -18.55 -12.22
CA LEU A 204 -19.18 -17.44 -11.97
C LEU A 204 -19.19 -16.41 -13.10
N PHE A 205 -18.99 -16.87 -14.35
CA PHE A 205 -18.91 -15.94 -15.49
C PHE A 205 -20.30 -15.41 -15.91
N GLU A 206 -21.36 -16.16 -15.72
CA GLU A 206 -22.73 -15.65 -15.92
C GLU A 206 -23.09 -14.59 -14.86
N THR A 207 -22.64 -14.73 -13.61
CA THR A 207 -22.77 -13.69 -12.59
C THR A 207 -22.01 -12.43 -13.00
N GLY A 208 -20.85 -12.57 -13.64
CA GLY A 208 -20.09 -11.46 -14.23
C GLY A 208 -20.90 -10.67 -15.26
N GLU A 209 -21.67 -11.35 -16.15
CA GLU A 209 -22.54 -10.67 -17.12
C GLU A 209 -23.66 -9.86 -16.43
N PHE A 210 -24.19 -10.32 -15.30
CA PHE A 210 -25.14 -9.53 -14.51
C PHE A 210 -24.52 -8.27 -13.92
N ILE A 211 -23.28 -8.34 -13.46
CA ILE A 211 -22.53 -7.16 -12.92
C ILE A 211 -22.26 -6.17 -14.07
N ILE A 212 -21.82 -6.65 -15.22
CA ILE A 212 -21.56 -5.82 -16.40
C ILE A 212 -22.85 -5.14 -16.88
N GLY A 213 -23.99 -5.79 -16.68
CA GLY A 213 -25.32 -5.27 -17.06
C GLY A 213 -25.67 -5.47 -18.53
N ASP A 214 -24.88 -6.23 -19.26
CA ASP A 214 -25.06 -6.40 -20.70
C ASP A 214 -26.00 -7.55 -21.05
N ASN A 215 -26.42 -8.39 -20.09
CA ASN A 215 -27.42 -9.48 -20.23
C ASN A 215 -27.47 -10.15 -21.65
N LEU A 216 -26.27 -10.31 -22.25
CA LEU A 216 -26.11 -10.69 -23.67
C LEU A 216 -26.78 -12.00 -24.03
N ILE A 217 -26.89 -12.91 -23.07
CA ILE A 217 -27.38 -14.26 -23.31
C ILE A 217 -28.89 -14.33 -23.53
N LYS A 218 -29.67 -13.35 -23.09
CA LYS A 218 -31.10 -13.27 -23.44
C LYS A 218 -31.36 -12.81 -24.86
N SER A 219 -30.41 -12.14 -25.51
CA SER A 219 -30.59 -11.55 -26.83
C SER A 219 -30.08 -12.41 -27.98
N ASP A 220 -29.13 -13.32 -27.75
CA ASP A 220 -28.56 -14.17 -28.78
C ASP A 220 -29.08 -15.61 -28.69
N ASN A 221 -29.93 -16.01 -29.65
CA ASN A 221 -30.59 -17.32 -29.67
C ASN A 221 -29.62 -18.51 -29.80
N ASN A 222 -28.33 -18.29 -29.94
CA ASN A 222 -27.31 -19.32 -30.15
C ASN A 222 -26.50 -19.69 -28.89
N LEU A 223 -26.52 -18.85 -27.83
CA LEU A 223 -25.81 -19.07 -26.59
C LEU A 223 -26.81 -19.12 -25.42
N ARG A 224 -27.55 -20.22 -25.30
CA ARG A 224 -28.48 -20.44 -24.17
C ARG A 224 -27.76 -21.19 -23.05
N VAL A 225 -27.54 -20.49 -21.92
CA VAL A 225 -27.31 -21.13 -20.63
C VAL A 225 -28.62 -21.84 -20.19
N ASP A 226 -28.48 -22.98 -19.56
CA ASP A 226 -29.59 -23.69 -18.92
C ASP A 226 -30.31 -22.73 -17.95
N GLU A 227 -31.66 -22.77 -17.94
CA GLU A 227 -32.48 -21.88 -17.09
C GLU A 227 -32.13 -22.00 -15.60
N GLU A 228 -31.77 -23.22 -15.16
CA GLU A 228 -31.29 -23.43 -13.78
C GLU A 228 -30.03 -22.60 -13.49
N ILE A 229 -29.05 -22.64 -14.36
CA ILE A 229 -27.77 -21.91 -14.18
C ILE A 229 -27.99 -20.41 -14.23
N PHE A 230 -28.80 -19.94 -15.16
CA PHE A 230 -29.18 -18.53 -15.25
C PHE A 230 -29.82 -18.03 -13.95
N ASN A 231 -30.73 -18.82 -13.36
CA ASN A 231 -31.36 -18.47 -12.09
C ASN A 231 -30.37 -18.46 -10.95
N LEU A 232 -29.43 -19.42 -10.85
CA LEU A 232 -28.39 -19.47 -9.85
C LEU A 232 -27.46 -18.24 -9.93
N ALA A 233 -27.05 -17.83 -11.13
CA ALA A 233 -26.22 -16.64 -11.34
C ALA A 233 -26.98 -15.34 -11.03
N SER A 234 -28.27 -15.27 -11.41
CA SER A 234 -29.14 -14.14 -11.05
C SER A 234 -29.31 -13.99 -9.53
N ASP A 235 -29.47 -15.11 -8.82
CA ASP A 235 -29.60 -15.10 -7.36
C ASP A 235 -28.26 -14.77 -6.70
N GLU A 236 -27.12 -15.22 -7.25
CA GLU A 236 -25.79 -14.83 -6.80
C GLU A 236 -25.57 -13.30 -6.93
N TYR A 237 -25.99 -12.72 -8.05
CA TYR A 237 -25.94 -11.27 -8.24
C TYR A 237 -26.85 -10.52 -7.23
N LYS A 238 -28.03 -11.04 -6.89
CA LYS A 238 -28.86 -10.48 -5.82
C LYS A 238 -28.19 -10.56 -4.44
N ASN A 239 -27.48 -11.67 -4.16
CA ASN A 239 -26.69 -11.82 -2.94
C ASN A 239 -25.59 -10.75 -2.88
N ILE A 240 -24.85 -10.54 -3.96
CA ILE A 240 -23.84 -9.46 -4.08
C ILE A 240 -24.48 -8.11 -3.73
N ARG A 241 -25.62 -7.79 -4.29
CA ARG A 241 -26.30 -6.52 -4.03
C ARG A 241 -26.92 -6.41 -2.64
N SER A 242 -27.08 -7.50 -1.92
CA SER A 242 -27.62 -7.49 -0.56
C SER A 242 -26.62 -7.07 0.49
N GLU A 243 -25.32 -7.19 0.21
CA GLU A 243 -24.20 -6.91 1.12
C GLU A 243 -24.29 -7.65 2.47
N LYS A 244 -24.89 -8.85 2.47
CA LYS A 244 -25.12 -9.66 3.68
C LYS A 244 -24.35 -10.96 3.62
N SER A 245 -24.17 -11.62 4.77
CA SER A 245 -23.65 -13.00 4.81
C SER A 245 -24.76 -13.98 4.38
N LEU A 246 -24.54 -14.70 3.28
CA LEU A 246 -25.46 -15.65 2.68
C LEU A 246 -24.68 -16.84 2.08
N VAL A 247 -25.37 -17.93 1.76
CA VAL A 247 -24.74 -19.05 1.05
C VAL A 247 -24.54 -18.68 -0.43
N SER A 248 -23.31 -18.84 -0.93
CA SER A 248 -22.99 -18.59 -2.34
C SER A 248 -23.47 -19.73 -3.23
N ASN A 249 -24.07 -19.37 -4.37
CA ASN A 249 -24.46 -20.35 -5.41
C ASN A 249 -23.25 -20.85 -6.22
N ILE A 250 -22.10 -20.18 -6.14
CA ILE A 250 -20.86 -20.59 -6.80
C ILE A 250 -20.10 -21.60 -5.94
N SER A 251 -19.84 -21.27 -4.67
CA SER A 251 -19.07 -22.13 -3.77
C SER A 251 -19.93 -23.16 -3.04
N GLY A 252 -21.18 -22.85 -2.73
CA GLY A 252 -22.05 -23.61 -1.85
C GLY A 252 -21.76 -23.42 -0.36
N GLU A 253 -20.91 -22.45 -0.01
CA GLU A 253 -20.51 -22.13 1.37
C GLU A 253 -21.04 -20.77 1.81
N ASP A 254 -21.03 -20.51 3.13
CA ASP A 254 -21.32 -19.20 3.69
C ASP A 254 -20.31 -18.17 3.16
N PHE A 255 -20.84 -17.05 2.68
CA PHE A 255 -20.05 -16.00 2.06
C PHE A 255 -20.48 -14.62 2.57
N ASP A 256 -19.49 -13.79 2.93
CA ASP A 256 -19.72 -12.41 3.35
C ASP A 256 -19.73 -11.45 2.14
N TYR A 257 -20.94 -11.09 1.69
CA TYR A 257 -21.11 -10.16 0.57
C TYR A 257 -20.94 -8.69 0.97
N SER A 258 -20.73 -8.35 2.25
CA SER A 258 -20.37 -6.97 2.65
C SER A 258 -19.08 -6.49 1.99
N GLN A 259 -18.23 -7.43 1.58
CA GLN A 259 -17.00 -7.14 0.84
C GLN A 259 -17.25 -6.53 -0.55
N PHE A 260 -18.45 -6.71 -1.13
CA PHE A 260 -18.86 -6.10 -2.39
C PHE A 260 -19.43 -4.69 -2.24
N LYS A 261 -19.53 -4.16 -1.01
CA LYS A 261 -19.91 -2.76 -0.77
C LYS A 261 -18.89 -1.86 -1.44
N VAL A 262 -19.38 -1.12 -2.43
CA VAL A 262 -18.55 -0.18 -3.19
C VAL A 262 -18.10 0.95 -2.26
N ARG A 263 -16.83 1.27 -2.29
CA ARG A 263 -16.19 2.30 -1.47
C ARG A 263 -15.01 2.91 -2.23
N GLY A 264 -14.54 4.05 -1.78
CA GLY A 264 -13.41 4.70 -2.38
C GLY A 264 -13.66 5.23 -3.79
N HIS A 265 -12.64 5.48 -4.58
CA HIS A 265 -12.79 6.02 -5.93
C HIS A 265 -13.75 5.20 -6.81
N TYR A 266 -14.02 3.96 -6.44
CA TYR A 266 -15.01 3.15 -7.14
C TYR A 266 -16.45 3.64 -6.98
N THR A 267 -16.73 4.57 -6.05
CA THR A 267 -18.04 5.24 -5.95
C THR A 267 -18.23 6.33 -7.01
N LYS A 268 -17.14 6.81 -7.63
CA LYS A 268 -17.11 8.00 -8.51
C LYS A 268 -17.82 7.83 -9.85
N SER A 269 -17.90 6.61 -10.37
CA SER A 269 -18.62 6.33 -11.61
C SER A 269 -19.29 4.95 -11.59
N GLU A 270 -20.30 4.77 -12.45
CA GLU A 270 -20.93 3.45 -12.64
C GLU A 270 -19.95 2.44 -13.26
N ASN A 271 -18.97 2.92 -14.04
CA ASN A 271 -17.94 2.04 -14.59
C ASN A 271 -16.99 1.53 -13.51
N LEU A 272 -16.53 2.42 -12.64
CA LEU A 272 -15.68 2.04 -11.50
C LEU A 272 -16.42 1.09 -10.55
N LYS A 273 -17.71 1.31 -10.26
CA LYS A 273 -18.52 0.36 -9.48
C LYS A 273 -18.56 -1.03 -10.11
N LYS A 274 -18.78 -1.10 -11.43
CA LYS A 274 -18.77 -2.37 -12.16
C LYS A 274 -17.41 -3.03 -12.14
N TYR A 275 -16.34 -2.27 -12.36
CA TYR A 275 -14.97 -2.78 -12.27
C TYR A 275 -14.69 -3.37 -10.90
N PHE A 276 -15.00 -2.63 -9.83
CA PHE A 276 -14.84 -3.08 -8.46
C PHE A 276 -15.58 -4.41 -8.22
N GLN A 277 -16.87 -4.46 -8.51
CA GLN A 277 -17.70 -5.65 -8.26
C GLN A 277 -17.24 -6.85 -9.08
N LEU A 278 -16.78 -6.62 -10.33
CA LEU A 278 -16.27 -7.69 -11.19
C LEU A 278 -14.92 -8.21 -10.70
N ASN A 279 -14.02 -7.30 -10.28
CA ASN A 279 -12.74 -7.67 -9.68
C ASN A 279 -12.95 -8.42 -8.36
N MET A 280 -13.88 -7.95 -7.50
CA MET A 280 -14.27 -8.65 -6.27
C MET A 280 -14.88 -10.04 -6.57
N LEU A 281 -15.68 -10.19 -7.63
CA LEU A 281 -16.20 -11.49 -8.05
C LEU A 281 -15.03 -12.46 -8.34
N TYR A 282 -14.02 -12.02 -9.08
CA TYR A 282 -12.88 -12.86 -9.45
C TYR A 282 -11.89 -13.12 -8.31
N SER A 283 -11.79 -12.24 -7.34
CA SER A 283 -10.86 -12.36 -6.22
C SER A 283 -11.43 -13.10 -5.02
N GLN A 284 -12.71 -12.93 -4.73
CA GLN A 284 -13.35 -13.48 -3.55
C GLN A 284 -13.98 -14.87 -3.77
N ASN A 285 -14.27 -15.25 -5.01
CA ASN A 285 -14.71 -16.62 -5.30
C ASN A 285 -13.52 -17.58 -5.26
N LYS A 286 -13.22 -18.03 -4.06
CA LYS A 286 -12.06 -18.85 -3.70
C LYS A 286 -12.36 -20.33 -3.93
N PHE A 287 -11.65 -20.96 -4.84
CA PHE A 287 -11.70 -22.41 -5.04
C PHE A 287 -10.67 -23.07 -4.13
N TYR A 288 -11.07 -23.40 -2.89
CA TYR A 288 -10.19 -24.02 -1.93
C TYR A 288 -9.67 -25.37 -2.42
N ILE A 289 -8.35 -25.57 -2.35
CA ILE A 289 -7.66 -26.78 -2.84
C ILE A 289 -7.95 -27.97 -1.92
N LYS A 290 -8.24 -27.69 -0.64
CA LYS A 290 -8.64 -28.68 0.35
C LYS A 290 -9.89 -28.24 1.09
N ASP A 291 -10.74 -29.22 1.43
CA ASP A 291 -11.82 -29.09 2.39
C ASP A 291 -11.39 -29.88 3.63
N GLU A 292 -11.30 -29.22 4.79
CA GLU A 292 -10.71 -29.76 6.02
C GLU A 292 -9.29 -30.31 5.79
N ASN A 293 -9.13 -31.61 5.58
CA ASN A 293 -7.85 -32.27 5.29
C ASN A 293 -7.87 -33.08 3.98
N GLN A 294 -8.92 -32.97 3.18
CA GLN A 294 -9.08 -33.72 1.94
C GLN A 294 -8.98 -32.81 0.72
N LEU A 295 -8.34 -33.30 -0.35
CA LEU A 295 -8.25 -32.57 -1.59
C LEU A 295 -9.63 -32.39 -2.24
N ASN A 296 -9.95 -31.18 -2.62
CA ASN A 296 -11.14 -30.86 -3.40
C ASN A 296 -10.83 -30.98 -4.90
N TYR A 297 -11.00 -32.19 -5.43
CA TYR A 297 -10.74 -32.45 -6.86
C TYR A 297 -11.60 -31.58 -7.78
N GLY A 298 -12.85 -31.30 -7.42
CA GLY A 298 -13.72 -30.43 -8.21
C GLY A 298 -13.18 -29.02 -8.35
N ASN A 299 -12.67 -28.44 -7.27
CA ASN A 299 -12.10 -27.10 -7.31
C ASN A 299 -10.77 -27.06 -8.09
N ILE A 300 -9.92 -28.11 -7.97
CA ILE A 300 -8.70 -28.22 -8.77
C ILE A 300 -9.03 -28.35 -10.27
N ILE A 301 -10.05 -29.16 -10.63
CA ILE A 301 -10.51 -29.28 -12.01
C ILE A 301 -11.09 -27.96 -12.52
N GLY A 302 -11.89 -27.26 -11.72
CA GLY A 302 -12.44 -25.94 -12.08
C GLY A 302 -11.36 -24.92 -12.39
N SER A 303 -10.31 -24.87 -11.56
CA SER A 303 -9.16 -24.00 -11.81
C SER A 303 -8.36 -24.39 -13.06
N LEU A 304 -8.21 -25.70 -13.35
CA LEU A 304 -7.57 -26.18 -14.58
C LEU A 304 -8.41 -25.85 -15.83
N LEU A 305 -9.75 -25.95 -15.77
CA LEU A 305 -10.66 -25.58 -16.87
C LEU A 305 -10.54 -24.08 -17.19
N ALA A 306 -10.63 -23.22 -16.17
CA ALA A 306 -10.49 -21.78 -16.36
C ALA A 306 -9.11 -21.44 -16.95
N THR A 307 -8.04 -22.02 -16.42
CA THR A 307 -6.67 -21.81 -16.91
C THR A 307 -6.48 -22.32 -18.34
N LYS A 308 -7.02 -23.47 -18.67
CA LYS A 308 -7.02 -24.02 -20.04
C LYS A 308 -7.63 -23.04 -21.03
N ASN A 309 -8.75 -22.44 -20.69
CA ASN A 309 -9.46 -21.50 -21.57
C ASN A 309 -8.61 -20.25 -21.83
N ILE A 310 -7.99 -19.71 -20.80
CA ILE A 310 -7.05 -18.58 -20.92
C ILE A 310 -5.86 -18.96 -21.82
N LEU A 311 -5.23 -20.11 -21.59
CA LEU A 311 -4.05 -20.54 -22.34
C LEU A 311 -4.29 -20.85 -23.83
N LYS A 312 -5.50 -21.27 -24.19
CA LYS A 312 -5.86 -21.66 -25.57
C LYS A 312 -6.39 -20.53 -26.42
N ASP A 313 -6.64 -19.38 -25.85
CA ASP A 313 -7.06 -18.18 -26.54
C ASP A 313 -6.01 -17.08 -26.32
N GLU A 314 -5.32 -16.69 -27.40
CA GLU A 314 -4.25 -15.67 -27.33
C GLU A 314 -4.75 -14.31 -26.83
N GLU A 315 -6.00 -13.94 -27.17
CA GLU A 315 -6.60 -12.70 -26.72
C GLU A 315 -6.92 -12.76 -25.20
N LEU A 316 -7.46 -13.89 -24.72
CA LEU A 316 -7.66 -14.08 -23.27
C LEU A 316 -6.35 -14.07 -22.49
N SER A 317 -5.30 -14.76 -23.02
CA SER A 317 -3.97 -14.73 -22.40
C SER A 317 -3.43 -13.31 -22.31
N LYS A 318 -3.57 -12.54 -23.40
CA LYS A 318 -3.11 -11.15 -23.44
C LYS A 318 -3.87 -10.27 -22.45
N ILE A 319 -5.22 -10.29 -22.48
CA ILE A 319 -6.04 -9.51 -21.55
C ILE A 319 -5.71 -9.86 -20.10
N TYR A 320 -5.59 -11.16 -19.81
CA TYR A 320 -5.28 -11.62 -18.45
C TYR A 320 -3.92 -11.06 -17.97
N LEU A 321 -2.89 -11.13 -18.80
CA LEU A 321 -1.55 -10.60 -18.47
C LEU A 321 -1.52 -9.07 -18.42
N ASP A 322 -2.23 -8.38 -19.30
CA ASP A 322 -2.33 -6.93 -19.28
C ASP A 322 -2.97 -6.43 -17.96
N VAL A 323 -4.04 -7.09 -17.48
CA VAL A 323 -4.70 -6.72 -16.23
C VAL A 323 -3.90 -7.19 -15.00
N VAL A 324 -3.67 -8.51 -14.89
CA VAL A 324 -3.07 -9.08 -13.67
C VAL A 324 -1.60 -8.70 -13.56
N GLY A 325 -0.86 -8.70 -14.65
CA GLY A 325 0.54 -8.29 -14.66
C GLY A 325 0.74 -6.81 -14.33
N THR A 326 -0.22 -5.95 -14.69
CA THR A 326 -0.18 -4.55 -14.27
C THR A 326 -0.52 -4.43 -12.78
N LEU A 327 -1.49 -5.16 -12.26
CA LEU A 327 -1.78 -5.19 -10.83
C LEU A 327 -0.61 -5.76 -10.01
N ASP A 328 0.15 -6.72 -10.53
CA ASP A 328 1.38 -7.22 -9.91
C ASP A 328 2.47 -6.14 -9.86
N PHE A 329 2.56 -5.31 -10.90
CA PHE A 329 3.47 -4.18 -10.96
C PHE A 329 3.05 -3.02 -10.04
N LEU A 330 1.76 -2.69 -9.99
CA LEU A 330 1.25 -1.58 -9.18
C LEU A 330 1.23 -1.90 -7.68
N VAL A 331 0.80 -3.11 -7.32
CA VAL A 331 0.57 -3.48 -5.91
C VAL A 331 1.53 -4.58 -5.46
N GLU A 332 1.30 -5.84 -5.81
CA GLU A 332 2.12 -6.99 -5.39
C GLU A 332 1.71 -8.25 -6.15
N GLU A 333 2.63 -9.19 -6.33
CA GLU A 333 2.29 -10.53 -6.80
C GLU A 333 1.46 -11.29 -5.76
N SER A 334 0.49 -12.07 -6.22
CA SER A 334 -0.26 -12.94 -5.34
C SER A 334 0.47 -14.25 -5.08
N GLU A 335 0.55 -14.67 -3.83
CA GLU A 335 1.10 -15.96 -3.43
C GLU A 335 0.09 -17.11 -3.57
N LYS A 336 -1.18 -16.80 -3.88
CA LYS A 336 -2.24 -17.80 -4.04
C LYS A 336 -2.22 -18.42 -5.43
N ALA A 337 -2.85 -19.59 -5.55
CA ALA A 337 -2.97 -20.22 -6.86
C ALA A 337 -3.82 -19.33 -7.79
N SER A 338 -3.30 -19.09 -8.98
CA SER A 338 -3.89 -18.27 -10.03
C SER A 338 -3.76 -18.99 -11.37
N PRO A 339 -4.37 -18.52 -12.45
CA PRO A 339 -4.09 -19.01 -13.79
C PRO A 339 -2.61 -19.05 -14.14
N VAL A 340 -1.80 -18.10 -13.68
CA VAL A 340 -0.33 -18.10 -13.87
C VAL A 340 0.29 -19.37 -13.31
N LYS A 341 -0.03 -19.71 -12.06
CA LYS A 341 0.51 -20.90 -11.40
C LYS A 341 -0.09 -22.20 -11.94
N MET A 342 -1.39 -22.22 -12.17
CA MET A 342 -2.10 -23.39 -12.71
C MET A 342 -1.69 -23.71 -14.16
N ALA A 343 -1.23 -22.71 -14.93
CA ALA A 343 -0.74 -22.90 -16.28
C ALA A 343 0.48 -23.85 -16.36
N ILE A 344 1.34 -23.83 -15.34
CA ILE A 344 2.48 -24.74 -15.24
C ILE A 344 2.00 -26.19 -15.19
N TYR A 345 1.03 -26.47 -14.31
CA TYR A 345 0.48 -27.82 -14.14
C TYR A 345 -0.35 -28.26 -15.35
N TYR A 346 -1.15 -27.34 -15.92
CA TYR A 346 -1.92 -27.65 -17.13
C TYR A 346 -0.98 -28.04 -18.29
N LYS A 347 0.04 -27.23 -18.53
CA LYS A 347 1.02 -27.49 -19.59
C LYS A 347 1.79 -28.80 -19.36
N LYS A 348 2.19 -29.08 -18.14
CA LYS A 348 2.94 -30.29 -17.79
C LYS A 348 2.14 -31.58 -17.94
N TYR A 349 0.88 -31.58 -17.52
CA TYR A 349 0.12 -32.82 -17.41
C TYR A 349 -1.01 -32.96 -18.45
N PHE A 350 -1.55 -31.86 -18.99
CA PHE A 350 -2.76 -31.86 -19.78
C PHE A 350 -2.68 -31.15 -21.14
N ASP A 351 -1.56 -30.54 -21.49
CA ASP A 351 -1.41 -29.73 -22.72
C ASP A 351 -1.79 -30.48 -24.01
N LYS A 352 -1.50 -31.78 -24.06
CA LYS A 352 -1.79 -32.63 -25.23
C LYS A 352 -3.20 -33.23 -25.25
N THR A 353 -4.03 -32.95 -24.23
CA THR A 353 -5.37 -33.52 -24.17
C THR A 353 -6.39 -32.54 -24.74
N SER A 354 -7.26 -33.02 -25.62
CA SER A 354 -8.44 -32.30 -26.10
C SER A 354 -9.72 -32.64 -25.33
N ASP A 355 -9.71 -33.77 -24.61
CA ASP A 355 -10.86 -34.29 -23.86
C ASP A 355 -10.77 -33.79 -22.41
N ILE A 356 -11.64 -32.85 -22.05
CA ILE A 356 -11.68 -32.25 -20.71
C ILE A 356 -12.00 -33.27 -19.60
N ASN A 357 -12.65 -34.38 -19.92
CA ASN A 357 -12.97 -35.44 -18.94
C ASN A 357 -11.68 -36.11 -18.39
N LYS A 358 -10.57 -36.02 -19.11
CA LYS A 358 -9.27 -36.50 -18.65
C LYS A 358 -8.63 -35.62 -17.56
N LEU A 359 -9.19 -34.45 -17.30
CA LEU A 359 -8.75 -33.61 -16.16
C LEU A 359 -9.03 -34.29 -14.80
N ASN A 360 -9.98 -35.27 -14.75
CA ASN A 360 -10.23 -36.07 -13.55
C ASN A 360 -9.25 -37.25 -13.42
N ASP A 361 -7.94 -37.01 -13.64
CA ASP A 361 -6.88 -37.97 -13.29
C ASP A 361 -6.48 -37.78 -11.82
N LYS A 362 -7.03 -38.61 -10.93
CA LYS A 362 -6.82 -38.49 -9.48
C LYS A 362 -5.35 -38.46 -9.08
N LYS A 363 -4.49 -39.26 -9.76
CA LYS A 363 -3.04 -39.28 -9.43
C LYS A 363 -2.33 -37.97 -9.79
N VAL A 364 -2.78 -37.33 -10.86
CA VAL A 364 -2.25 -36.01 -11.26
C VAL A 364 -2.81 -34.93 -10.33
N LEU A 365 -4.11 -34.98 -10.02
CA LEU A 365 -4.75 -34.02 -9.10
C LEU A 365 -4.16 -34.08 -7.69
N GLU A 366 -3.81 -35.28 -7.19
CA GLU A 366 -3.11 -35.47 -5.92
C GLU A 366 -1.75 -34.76 -5.93
N LYS A 367 -0.94 -34.92 -7.00
CA LYS A 367 0.36 -34.25 -7.13
C LYS A 367 0.21 -32.73 -7.17
N ILE A 368 -0.75 -32.22 -7.94
CA ILE A 368 -1.02 -30.77 -8.02
C ILE A 368 -1.44 -30.25 -6.64
N GLY A 369 -2.35 -30.94 -5.96
CA GLY A 369 -2.82 -30.55 -4.64
C GLY A 369 -1.72 -30.58 -3.58
N GLU A 370 -0.84 -31.60 -3.60
CA GLU A 370 0.32 -31.68 -2.71
C GLU A 370 1.35 -30.58 -2.98
N ASP A 371 1.60 -30.25 -4.24
CA ASP A 371 2.52 -29.18 -4.61
C ASP A 371 1.98 -27.80 -4.20
N LEU A 372 0.70 -27.54 -4.45
CA LEU A 372 0.05 -26.31 -4.01
C LEU A 372 -0.02 -26.18 -2.47
N ASP A 373 -0.06 -27.28 -1.74
CA ASP A 373 -0.10 -27.30 -0.27
C ASP A 373 1.28 -27.05 0.37
N LYS A 374 2.37 -27.26 -0.36
CA LYS A 374 3.74 -26.97 0.13
C LYS A 374 4.01 -25.46 0.25
N ASP A 375 3.34 -24.67 -0.56
CA ASP A 375 3.47 -23.19 -0.58
C ASP A 375 2.59 -22.55 0.53
N LYS A 376 2.51 -23.19 1.69
CA LYS A 376 1.72 -22.68 2.82
C LYS A 376 2.36 -21.42 3.39
N LEU A 377 1.76 -20.27 3.08
CA LEU A 377 1.73 -19.19 4.07
C LEU A 377 0.73 -19.59 5.16
N GLU A 378 1.24 -19.88 6.36
CA GLU A 378 0.41 -20.02 7.54
C GLU A 378 -0.11 -18.64 7.97
N ILE A 379 -1.11 -18.15 7.26
CA ILE A 379 -1.88 -16.98 7.68
C ILE A 379 -2.91 -17.49 8.67
N ALA A 380 -2.78 -17.10 9.93
CA ALA A 380 -3.74 -17.44 10.96
C ALA A 380 -5.15 -17.01 10.53
N GLY A 381 -6.11 -17.94 10.60
CA GLY A 381 -7.50 -17.73 10.22
C GLY A 381 -7.89 -18.13 8.79
N PHE A 382 -6.95 -18.57 7.93
CA PHE A 382 -7.28 -19.00 6.57
C PHE A 382 -7.44 -20.53 6.45
N LYS A 383 -8.49 -20.97 5.76
CA LYS A 383 -8.84 -22.39 5.49
C LYS A 383 -7.87 -23.13 4.56
N GLY A 384 -6.67 -22.63 4.28
CA GLY A 384 -5.70 -23.27 3.39
C GLY A 384 -5.49 -22.55 2.05
N ASN A 385 -4.77 -23.19 1.12
CA ASN A 385 -4.51 -22.61 -0.19
C ASN A 385 -5.75 -22.66 -1.09
N TYR A 386 -5.96 -21.63 -1.91
CA TYR A 386 -7.08 -21.53 -2.83
C TYR A 386 -6.63 -20.97 -4.18
N PHE A 387 -7.42 -21.27 -5.20
CA PHE A 387 -7.33 -20.63 -6.51
C PHE A 387 -8.39 -19.53 -6.64
N ALA A 388 -8.03 -18.44 -7.30
CA ALA A 388 -8.95 -17.42 -7.77
C ALA A 388 -8.50 -16.92 -9.15
N ILE A 389 -9.43 -16.40 -9.97
CA ILE A 389 -9.10 -15.87 -11.31
C ILE A 389 -8.14 -14.68 -11.19
N ILE A 390 -8.47 -13.71 -10.34
CA ILE A 390 -7.61 -12.57 -9.98
C ILE A 390 -7.45 -12.61 -8.46
N PRO A 391 -6.53 -13.39 -7.89
CA PRO A 391 -6.43 -13.53 -6.45
C PRO A 391 -6.03 -12.21 -5.79
N GLN A 392 -6.53 -12.02 -4.57
CA GLN A 392 -6.17 -10.85 -3.75
C GLN A 392 -4.65 -10.74 -3.60
N LYS A 393 -4.18 -9.51 -3.61
CA LYS A 393 -2.78 -9.18 -3.36
C LYS A 393 -2.50 -9.17 -1.87
N ALA A 394 -1.27 -9.50 -1.50
CA ALA A 394 -0.81 -9.46 -0.12
C ALA A 394 0.40 -8.52 -0.02
N PRO A 395 0.17 -7.21 0.13
CA PRO A 395 1.24 -6.23 0.28
C PRO A 395 2.25 -6.61 1.36
N ILE A 396 3.50 -6.19 1.17
CA ILE A 396 4.61 -6.67 2.01
C ILE A 396 4.47 -6.26 3.48
N ASP A 397 3.95 -5.08 3.77
CA ASP A 397 3.70 -4.62 5.13
C ASP A 397 2.59 -5.41 5.82
N ASN A 398 1.57 -5.87 5.09
CA ASN A 398 0.58 -6.79 5.63
C ASN A 398 1.22 -8.12 6.07
N LYS A 399 2.22 -8.62 5.32
CA LYS A 399 2.99 -9.82 5.69
C LYS A 399 3.83 -9.58 6.94
N TRP A 400 4.43 -8.41 7.07
CA TRP A 400 5.15 -8.02 8.28
C TRP A 400 4.21 -7.86 9.47
N ALA A 401 3.09 -7.17 9.29
CA ALA A 401 2.07 -6.98 10.31
C ALA A 401 1.53 -8.30 10.86
N GLN A 402 1.25 -9.28 9.99
CA GLN A 402 0.79 -10.61 10.40
C GLN A 402 1.79 -11.35 11.31
N LYS A 403 3.10 -11.10 11.16
CA LYS A 403 4.12 -11.66 12.05
C LYS A 403 4.17 -10.95 13.42
N LEU A 404 3.69 -9.70 13.50
CA LEU A 404 3.68 -8.90 14.72
C LEU A 404 2.47 -9.14 15.62
N VAL A 405 1.36 -9.64 15.08
CA VAL A 405 0.08 -9.77 15.79
C VAL A 405 -0.32 -11.22 16.01
N ASP A 406 -1.15 -11.47 17.03
CA ASP A 406 -1.78 -12.77 17.30
C ASP A 406 -3.25 -12.75 16.89
N VAL A 407 -3.52 -13.20 15.68
CA VAL A 407 -4.88 -13.39 15.17
C VAL A 407 -5.55 -14.68 15.66
N GLY A 408 -4.82 -15.53 16.38
CA GLY A 408 -5.32 -16.82 16.88
C GLY A 408 -5.85 -16.82 18.32
N GLY A 409 -5.75 -15.72 19.06
CA GLY A 409 -6.26 -15.59 20.43
C GLY A 409 -5.55 -16.47 21.46
N ASN A 410 -4.27 -16.77 21.28
CA ASN A 410 -3.49 -17.68 22.13
C ASN A 410 -2.97 -17.04 23.45
N GLY A 411 -3.54 -15.92 23.87
CA GLY A 411 -3.23 -15.27 25.13
C GLY A 411 -2.20 -14.15 25.07
N PRO A 412 -1.80 -13.57 26.21
CA PRO A 412 -1.10 -12.26 26.30
C PRO A 412 0.34 -12.29 25.80
N SER A 413 0.75 -13.35 25.13
CA SER A 413 2.12 -13.48 24.62
C SER A 413 2.34 -12.88 23.24
N GLN A 414 1.26 -12.46 22.57
CA GLN A 414 1.31 -11.80 21.25
C GLN A 414 0.30 -10.63 21.21
N LYS A 415 0.66 -9.59 20.51
CA LYS A 415 -0.08 -8.34 20.42
C LYS A 415 -1.31 -8.48 19.50
N PRO A 416 -2.49 -7.91 19.84
CA PRO A 416 -3.71 -8.11 19.04
C PRO A 416 -3.75 -7.26 17.78
N ILE A 417 -3.17 -6.06 17.79
CA ILE A 417 -3.11 -5.12 16.68
C ILE A 417 -1.69 -4.59 16.50
N TYR A 418 -1.37 -4.10 15.32
CA TYR A 418 -0.10 -3.39 15.05
C TYR A 418 -0.36 -1.90 14.82
N LYS A 419 0.71 -1.11 14.89
CA LYS A 419 0.71 0.35 14.65
C LYS A 419 1.63 0.71 13.49
N GLY A 420 1.35 1.84 12.83
CA GLY A 420 2.20 2.36 11.74
C GLY A 420 3.65 2.58 12.15
N ILE A 421 3.90 3.05 13.38
CA ILE A 421 5.27 3.22 13.90
C ILE A 421 6.08 1.94 13.91
N GLU A 422 5.44 0.76 14.08
CA GLU A 422 6.13 -0.53 14.04
C GLU A 422 6.60 -0.84 12.61
N ILE A 423 5.78 -0.55 11.61
CA ILE A 423 6.15 -0.72 10.19
C ILE A 423 7.31 0.20 9.82
N MET A 424 7.27 1.48 10.27
CA MET A 424 8.39 2.41 10.05
C MET A 424 9.67 1.95 10.74
N ALA A 425 9.58 1.41 11.96
CA ALA A 425 10.73 0.87 12.67
C ALA A 425 11.34 -0.37 11.98
N LEU A 426 10.51 -1.24 11.36
CA LEU A 426 10.98 -2.38 10.57
C LEU A 426 11.80 -1.97 9.36
N ILE A 427 11.41 -0.90 8.65
CA ILE A 427 12.14 -0.41 7.48
C ILE A 427 13.38 0.43 7.83
N GLY A 428 13.70 0.57 9.12
CA GLY A 428 14.96 1.15 9.59
C GLY A 428 14.87 2.58 10.16
N ASN A 429 13.65 3.13 10.36
CA ASN A 429 13.49 4.44 11.00
C ASN A 429 13.85 4.35 12.49
N GLN A 430 14.95 4.99 12.89
CA GLN A 430 15.48 4.93 14.25
C GLN A 430 14.57 5.65 15.28
N THR A 431 13.91 6.72 14.87
CA THR A 431 12.95 7.44 15.74
C THR A 431 11.75 6.56 16.05
N ALA A 432 11.19 5.90 15.03
CA ALA A 432 10.13 4.93 15.22
C ALA A 432 10.55 3.75 16.11
N GLN A 433 11.76 3.23 15.91
CA GLN A 433 12.32 2.18 16.78
C GLN A 433 12.35 2.60 18.25
N LYS A 434 12.85 3.80 18.53
CA LYS A 434 12.91 4.33 19.90
C LYS A 434 11.51 4.45 20.51
N LEU A 435 10.53 4.97 19.75
CA LEU A 435 9.14 5.07 20.19
C LEU A 435 8.52 3.71 20.48
N VAL A 436 8.75 2.70 19.63
CA VAL A 436 8.30 1.31 19.86
C VAL A 436 8.94 0.73 21.13
N GLU A 437 10.23 0.97 21.38
CA GLU A 437 10.94 0.50 22.58
C GLU A 437 10.45 1.22 23.86
N GLU A 438 9.95 2.43 23.78
CA GLU A 438 9.43 3.23 24.90
C GLU A 438 7.94 2.99 25.17
N ASP A 439 7.16 2.47 24.20
CA ASP A 439 5.71 2.25 24.32
C ASP A 439 5.35 1.20 25.39
N GLU A 440 4.72 1.63 26.49
CA GLU A 440 4.32 0.76 27.60
C GLU A 440 3.22 -0.24 27.21
N ASP A 441 2.39 0.07 26.21
CA ASP A 441 1.39 -0.85 25.70
C ASP A 441 2.00 -2.01 24.90
N ILE A 442 3.13 -1.77 24.26
CA ILE A 442 3.91 -2.80 23.57
C ILE A 442 4.67 -3.66 24.56
N LYS A 443 5.27 -3.07 25.59
CA LYS A 443 6.10 -3.77 26.60
C LYS A 443 5.37 -4.84 27.39
N LYS A 444 4.05 -4.78 27.51
CA LYS A 444 3.25 -5.79 28.22
C LYS A 444 3.20 -7.16 27.51
N TRP A 445 3.70 -7.28 26.28
CA TRP A 445 3.64 -8.49 25.46
C TRP A 445 4.98 -9.25 25.50
N ASP A 446 5.09 -10.31 26.30
CA ASP A 446 6.34 -11.01 26.62
C ASP A 446 7.14 -11.51 25.40
N LYS A 447 6.47 -11.99 24.36
CA LYS A 447 7.13 -12.53 23.16
C LYS A 447 7.43 -11.47 22.09
N TYR A 448 6.75 -10.34 22.14
CA TYR A 448 6.81 -9.32 21.11
C TYR A 448 8.23 -8.80 20.87
N PRO A 449 9.06 -8.42 21.87
CA PRO A 449 10.39 -7.86 21.61
C PRO A 449 11.28 -8.78 20.77
N LYS A 450 11.17 -10.10 20.98
CA LYS A 450 11.94 -11.07 20.22
C LYS A 450 11.42 -11.24 18.80
N ILE A 451 10.08 -11.26 18.62
CA ILE A 451 9.43 -11.34 17.31
C ILE A 451 9.81 -10.11 16.48
N PHE A 452 9.66 -8.93 17.06
CA PHE A 452 9.99 -7.66 16.42
C PHE A 452 11.46 -7.59 16.00
N GLN A 453 12.39 -7.94 16.89
CA GLN A 453 13.82 -7.94 16.57
C GLN A 453 14.19 -8.93 15.47
N ASN A 454 13.59 -10.13 15.46
CA ASN A 454 13.82 -11.11 14.41
C ASN A 454 13.31 -10.61 13.04
N LEU A 455 12.10 -10.04 13.04
CA LEU A 455 11.49 -9.49 11.82
C LEU A 455 12.27 -8.28 11.32
N ARG A 456 12.73 -7.41 12.20
CA ARG A 456 13.59 -6.29 11.84
C ARG A 456 14.89 -6.75 11.18
N ASN A 457 15.56 -7.75 11.77
CA ASN A 457 16.77 -8.32 11.16
C ASN A 457 16.49 -8.94 9.78
N GLU A 458 15.32 -9.55 9.60
CA GLU A 458 14.87 -10.07 8.29
C GLU A 458 14.73 -8.93 7.27
N VAL A 459 14.05 -7.84 7.64
CA VAL A 459 13.83 -6.68 6.76
C VAL A 459 15.13 -5.93 6.45
N GLU A 460 16.03 -5.77 7.43
CA GLU A 460 17.34 -5.15 7.23
C GLU A 460 18.25 -5.92 6.26
N ASN A 461 18.05 -7.24 6.14
CA ASN A 461 18.84 -8.10 5.26
C ASN A 461 18.17 -8.38 3.90
N LEU A 462 17.10 -7.68 3.55
CA LEU A 462 16.49 -7.78 2.22
C LEU A 462 17.49 -7.35 1.14
N PRO A 463 17.47 -7.97 -0.05
CA PRO A 463 18.37 -7.61 -1.14
C PRO A 463 18.10 -6.18 -1.64
N GLU A 464 19.12 -5.50 -2.16
CA GLU A 464 19.03 -4.10 -2.63
C GLU A 464 17.88 -3.89 -3.62
N ASN A 465 17.69 -4.83 -4.56
CA ASN A 465 16.62 -4.74 -5.55
C ASN A 465 15.24 -5.14 -5.05
N PHE A 466 15.09 -5.41 -3.74
CA PHE A 466 13.80 -5.80 -3.17
C PHE A 466 12.71 -4.75 -3.41
N TYR A 467 13.07 -3.48 -3.25
CA TYR A 467 12.15 -2.35 -3.39
C TYR A 467 11.88 -1.95 -4.84
N ASN A 468 12.65 -2.50 -5.80
CA ASN A 468 12.50 -2.24 -7.24
C ASN A 468 11.60 -3.27 -7.95
N LYS A 469 10.96 -4.17 -7.21
CA LYS A 469 10.14 -5.24 -7.80
C LYS A 469 8.77 -4.76 -8.28
N ASN A 470 8.19 -3.78 -7.61
CA ASN A 470 6.91 -3.18 -7.95
C ASN A 470 6.76 -1.80 -7.28
N LEU A 471 5.71 -1.05 -7.62
CA LEU A 471 5.52 0.31 -7.10
C LEU A 471 5.19 0.33 -5.60
N TYR A 472 4.40 -0.62 -5.11
CA TYR A 472 4.07 -0.69 -3.68
C TYR A 472 5.33 -0.80 -2.81
N ARG A 473 6.26 -1.68 -3.20
CA ARG A 473 7.58 -1.78 -2.52
C ARG A 473 8.43 -0.54 -2.75
N GLY A 474 8.31 0.08 -3.91
CA GLY A 474 8.93 1.36 -4.23
C GLY A 474 8.55 2.47 -3.26
N TYR A 475 7.29 2.56 -2.85
CA TYR A 475 6.85 3.50 -1.80
C TYR A 475 7.59 3.30 -0.48
N PHE A 476 7.84 2.05 -0.06
CA PHE A 476 8.63 1.81 1.16
C PHE A 476 10.07 2.29 1.03
N SER A 477 10.66 2.21 -0.16
CA SER A 477 11.98 2.79 -0.37
C SER A 477 11.96 4.32 -0.26
N LEU A 478 10.91 4.99 -0.74
CA LEU A 478 10.73 6.42 -0.59
C LEU A 478 10.54 6.81 0.89
N MET A 479 9.72 6.06 1.64
CA MET A 479 9.54 6.25 3.09
C MET A 479 10.85 6.10 3.88
N LYS A 480 11.75 5.21 3.47
CA LYS A 480 13.08 5.06 4.09
C LYS A 480 13.90 6.32 3.99
N GLU A 481 13.78 7.07 2.89
CA GLU A 481 14.59 8.27 2.66
C GLU A 481 14.19 9.45 3.56
N PHE A 482 13.06 9.39 4.26
CA PHE A 482 12.73 10.32 5.34
C PHE A 482 13.65 10.15 6.58
N SER A 483 14.36 9.04 6.70
CA SER A 483 15.29 8.76 7.80
C SER A 483 16.72 9.24 7.53
N ASN A 484 16.98 9.92 6.41
CA ASN A 484 18.32 10.39 6.05
C ASN A 484 18.81 11.50 6.99
N THR A 485 20.10 11.43 7.31
CA THR A 485 20.80 12.45 8.10
C THR A 485 22.04 12.90 7.35
N TYR A 486 22.30 14.23 7.34
CA TYR A 486 23.41 14.83 6.61
C TYR A 486 24.54 15.32 7.52
N GLY A 487 24.46 15.01 8.82
CA GLY A 487 25.48 15.35 9.81
C GLY A 487 25.54 16.85 10.15
N ASN A 488 26.62 17.26 10.83
CA ASN A 488 26.77 18.60 11.39
C ASN A 488 27.08 19.72 10.38
N LYS A 489 27.24 19.40 9.11
CA LYS A 489 27.41 20.36 8.01
C LYS A 489 26.14 20.62 7.22
N SER A 490 25.04 20.03 7.63
CA SER A 490 23.71 20.29 7.05
C SER A 490 23.03 21.48 7.73
N PRO A 491 21.91 21.98 7.23
CA PRO A 491 21.10 22.99 7.92
C PRO A 491 20.75 22.60 9.35
N LYS A 492 20.74 23.58 10.28
CA LYS A 492 20.54 23.37 11.72
C LYS A 492 19.22 22.67 12.04
N PHE A 493 18.14 23.02 11.32
CA PHE A 493 16.82 22.42 11.50
C PHE A 493 16.82 20.90 11.23
N MET A 494 17.71 20.38 10.38
CA MET A 494 17.84 18.96 10.08
C MET A 494 18.65 18.16 11.12
N GLN A 495 19.27 18.83 12.10
CA GLN A 495 20.23 18.19 13.00
C GLN A 495 19.62 17.79 14.36
N ASN A 496 18.32 17.91 14.56
CA ASN A 496 17.68 17.69 15.85
C ASN A 496 16.61 16.57 15.82
N GLU A 497 16.24 16.11 17.03
CA GLU A 497 15.29 15.02 17.20
C GLU A 497 13.87 15.39 16.73
N ASN A 498 13.46 16.65 16.84
CA ASN A 498 12.15 17.11 16.40
C ASN A 498 12.01 17.04 14.87
N TRP A 499 13.09 17.32 14.12
CA TRP A 499 13.11 17.11 12.68
C TRP A 499 12.92 15.62 12.29
N ASN A 500 13.60 14.73 13.02
CA ASN A 500 13.44 13.30 12.79
C ASN A 500 12.01 12.82 13.09
N LYS A 501 11.35 13.41 14.10
CA LYS A 501 9.94 13.14 14.41
C LYS A 501 9.01 13.68 13.33
N LYS A 502 9.27 14.90 12.79
CA LYS A 502 8.53 15.45 11.66
C LYS A 502 8.63 14.51 10.46
N ASN A 503 9.83 14.09 10.12
CA ASN A 503 10.05 13.14 9.03
C ASN A 503 9.36 11.78 9.25
N LEU A 504 9.30 11.30 10.49
CA LEU A 504 8.53 10.09 10.81
C LEU A 504 7.02 10.31 10.57
N SER A 505 6.48 11.47 10.98
CA SER A 505 5.08 11.81 10.71
C SER A 505 4.78 11.87 9.21
N SER A 506 5.68 12.46 8.43
CA SER A 506 5.59 12.51 6.96
C SER A 506 5.59 11.11 6.32
N ALA A 507 6.48 10.23 6.78
CA ALA A 507 6.55 8.84 6.30
C ALA A 507 5.28 8.05 6.65
N LEU A 508 4.73 8.25 7.85
CA LEU A 508 3.47 7.65 8.29
C LEU A 508 2.27 8.18 7.50
N GLY A 509 2.21 9.49 7.22
CA GLY A 509 1.18 10.08 6.37
C GLY A 509 1.21 9.51 4.94
N LEU A 510 2.42 9.38 4.36
CA LEU A 510 2.61 8.74 3.06
C LEU A 510 2.20 7.25 3.07
N TRP A 511 2.48 6.54 4.17
CA TRP A 511 2.03 5.15 4.33
C TRP A 511 0.51 5.04 4.43
N ALA A 512 -0.16 5.93 5.18
CA ALA A 512 -1.61 5.97 5.25
C ALA A 512 -2.23 6.22 3.86
N ALA A 513 -1.68 7.16 3.08
CA ALA A 513 -2.06 7.39 1.69
C ALA A 513 -1.90 6.14 0.83
N LEU A 514 -0.76 5.46 0.89
CA LEU A 514 -0.52 4.20 0.17
C LEU A 514 -1.53 3.10 0.57
N LYS A 515 -1.87 2.98 1.86
CA LYS A 515 -2.89 2.04 2.35
C LYS A 515 -4.26 2.38 1.75
N HIS A 516 -4.61 3.64 1.73
CA HIS A 516 -5.82 4.14 1.10
C HIS A 516 -5.86 3.81 -0.41
N ASP A 517 -4.84 4.14 -1.19
CA ASP A 517 -4.78 3.91 -2.65
C ASP A 517 -4.93 2.44 -3.02
N THR A 518 -4.59 1.55 -2.12
CA THR A 518 -4.63 0.10 -2.34
C THR A 518 -5.81 -0.60 -1.66
N ILE A 519 -6.66 0.13 -0.89
CA ILE A 519 -7.83 -0.41 -0.17
C ILE A 519 -9.15 0.10 -0.74
N LEU A 520 -9.19 1.20 -1.51
CA LEU A 520 -10.38 1.77 -2.16
C LEU A 520 -11.11 2.92 -1.38
N TYR A 521 -11.11 4.05 -1.78
CA TYR A 521 -11.21 5.51 -1.63
C TYR A 521 -12.56 6.21 -1.33
N SER A 522 -12.53 7.52 -0.90
CA SER A 522 -13.55 8.58 -1.15
C SER A 522 -13.25 9.97 -0.57
N GLU A 523 -13.87 10.96 -0.79
CA GLU A 523 -14.22 12.33 -1.16
C GLU A 523 -14.38 13.38 -0.02
N VAL A 524 -14.26 14.69 -0.11
CA VAL A 524 -14.77 15.99 -0.65
C VAL A 524 -14.38 17.22 0.20
N VAL A 525 -14.20 18.45 -0.16
CA VAL A 525 -14.60 19.77 -0.67
C VAL A 525 -13.84 20.99 -0.10
N SER A 526 -13.77 22.07 -0.90
CA SER A 526 -12.90 23.25 -1.02
C SER A 526 -13.24 24.56 -0.29
N ALA A 527 -12.30 25.60 -0.31
CA ALA A 527 -12.53 27.03 -0.63
C ALA A 527 -11.30 27.97 -0.55
N GLU A 528 -11.35 29.14 -1.24
CA GLU A 528 -10.32 30.08 -1.69
C GLU A 528 -10.04 31.33 -0.84
N MET A 529 -8.88 32.08 -1.08
CA MET A 529 -8.76 33.53 -1.46
C MET A 529 -7.41 34.20 -1.13
N GLY A 530 -7.04 35.25 -1.87
CA GLY A 530 -5.75 35.88 -2.07
C GLY A 530 -5.46 37.37 -1.76
N GLY A 531 -4.21 37.90 -1.92
CA GLY A 531 -3.69 39.28 -2.10
C GLY A 531 -2.52 39.85 -1.27
N GLY A 532 -1.38 40.20 -1.81
CA GLY A 532 -0.05 40.35 -1.27
C GLY A 532 0.69 41.69 -1.09
N TYR A 533 1.97 41.67 -0.64
CA TYR A 533 2.89 42.79 -0.35
C TYR A 533 4.33 42.54 -0.86
N ASP A 534 5.18 43.59 -0.87
CA ASP A 534 6.51 43.61 -1.51
C ASP A 534 7.64 43.46 -0.47
N VAL A 535 8.25 42.25 -0.38
CA VAL A 535 9.39 41.90 0.50
C VAL A 535 10.42 41.11 -0.31
N GLU A 536 11.71 41.10 0.09
CA GLU A 536 12.77 40.28 -0.52
C GLU A 536 12.44 38.80 -0.30
N ILE A 537 11.91 38.12 -1.36
CA ILE A 537 11.61 36.70 -1.36
C ILE A 537 12.89 35.91 -1.63
N CYS A 538 13.21 34.99 -0.74
CA CYS A 538 14.41 34.14 -0.82
C CYS A 538 14.04 32.71 -0.43
N ASN A 539 13.67 31.91 -1.42
CA ASN A 539 13.13 30.56 -1.25
C ASN A 539 14.22 29.53 -0.90
N PHE A 540 13.80 28.39 -0.37
CA PHE A 540 14.66 27.28 0.00
C PHE A 540 13.95 25.93 -0.24
N VAL A 541 14.69 24.92 -0.68
CA VAL A 541 14.18 23.57 -0.88
C VAL A 541 14.63 22.68 0.27
N GLU A 542 13.75 21.87 0.86
CA GLU A 542 14.14 20.85 1.85
C GLU A 542 15.18 19.90 1.22
N PRO A 543 16.46 19.92 1.70
CA PRO A 543 17.53 19.30 0.94
C PRO A 543 17.65 17.79 1.22
N ASN A 544 16.61 17.02 1.00
CA ASN A 544 16.64 15.56 1.07
C ASN A 544 16.84 14.94 -0.32
N ILE A 545 18.07 15.10 -0.85
CA ILE A 545 18.42 14.70 -2.22
C ILE A 545 18.10 13.25 -2.51
N LYS A 546 18.38 12.34 -1.58
CA LYS A 546 18.10 10.90 -1.77
C LYS A 546 16.63 10.60 -1.95
N LEU A 547 15.75 11.34 -1.27
CA LEU A 547 14.30 11.19 -1.47
C LEU A 547 13.91 11.62 -2.89
N TYR A 548 14.42 12.76 -3.36
CA TYR A 548 14.14 13.22 -4.73
C TYR A 548 14.75 12.28 -5.79
N GLU A 549 15.97 11.75 -5.59
CA GLU A 549 16.58 10.74 -6.47
C GLU A 549 15.70 9.48 -6.55
N ARG A 550 15.19 9.03 -5.40
CA ARG A 550 14.29 7.87 -5.34
C ARG A 550 12.93 8.16 -5.98
N LEU A 551 12.41 9.37 -5.83
CA LEU A 551 11.19 9.82 -6.49
C LEU A 551 11.37 9.87 -8.02
N ASP A 552 12.52 10.37 -8.52
CA ASP A 552 12.85 10.35 -9.95
C ASP A 552 12.84 8.92 -10.51
N TYR A 553 13.48 7.99 -9.77
CA TYR A 553 13.44 6.57 -10.13
C TYR A 553 12.00 6.05 -10.25
N LEU A 554 11.16 6.28 -9.24
CA LEU A 554 9.77 5.77 -9.22
C LEU A 554 8.92 6.37 -10.34
N LEU A 555 9.07 7.65 -10.64
CA LEU A 555 8.37 8.31 -11.75
C LEU A 555 8.78 7.69 -13.10
N ASN A 556 10.07 7.51 -13.35
CA ASN A 556 10.57 6.88 -14.59
C ASN A 556 10.18 5.40 -14.66
N PHE A 557 10.26 4.67 -13.54
CA PHE A 557 9.87 3.26 -13.45
C PHE A 557 8.39 3.05 -13.77
N THR A 558 7.54 3.93 -13.25
CA THR A 558 6.09 3.92 -13.53
C THR A 558 5.82 4.22 -14.99
N LYS A 559 6.39 5.32 -15.49
CA LYS A 559 6.22 5.78 -16.87
C LYS A 559 6.61 4.70 -17.89
N GLU A 560 7.81 4.10 -17.74
CA GLU A 560 8.33 3.08 -18.67
C GLU A 560 7.43 1.84 -18.69
N ASN A 561 7.08 1.31 -17.51
CA ASN A 561 6.29 0.08 -17.41
C ASN A 561 4.83 0.23 -17.84
N LEU A 562 4.21 1.40 -17.63
CA LEU A 562 2.85 1.64 -18.10
C LEU A 562 2.80 1.97 -19.59
N THR A 563 3.82 2.68 -20.13
CA THR A 563 3.96 2.95 -21.56
C THR A 563 4.11 1.65 -22.37
N ASP A 564 4.96 0.73 -21.91
CA ASP A 564 5.15 -0.57 -22.56
C ASP A 564 3.86 -1.38 -22.68
N ARG A 565 2.93 -1.18 -21.76
CA ARG A 565 1.62 -1.84 -21.74
C ARG A 565 0.54 -1.07 -22.50
N ASN A 566 0.87 0.09 -23.09
CA ASN A 566 -0.07 1.01 -23.75
C ASN A 566 -1.21 1.47 -22.82
N LEU A 567 -0.89 1.73 -21.56
CA LEU A 567 -1.85 2.13 -20.53
C LEU A 567 -1.89 3.64 -20.31
N LEU A 568 -0.91 4.38 -20.81
CA LEU A 568 -0.85 5.85 -20.74
C LEU A 568 -1.23 6.48 -22.08
N ASP A 569 -1.92 7.61 -22.02
CA ASP A 569 -2.18 8.50 -23.14
C ASP A 569 -1.12 9.62 -23.23
N ASP A 570 -1.19 10.43 -24.30
CA ASP A 570 -0.21 11.51 -24.55
C ASP A 570 -0.26 12.61 -23.47
N GLU A 571 -1.42 12.87 -22.88
CA GLU A 571 -1.60 13.87 -21.81
C GLU A 571 -0.97 13.38 -20.52
N GLN A 572 -1.21 12.12 -20.16
CA GLN A 572 -0.56 11.49 -19.02
C GLN A 572 0.96 11.45 -19.18
N LEU A 573 1.48 11.10 -20.36
CA LEU A 573 2.92 11.10 -20.62
C LEU A 573 3.54 12.48 -20.44
N LYS A 574 2.85 13.54 -20.88
CA LYS A 574 3.29 14.91 -20.68
C LYS A 574 3.28 15.31 -19.20
N ALA A 575 2.26 14.91 -18.47
CA ALA A 575 2.17 15.19 -17.03
C ALA A 575 3.32 14.51 -16.26
N PHE A 576 3.68 13.27 -16.62
CA PHE A 576 4.89 12.61 -16.11
C PHE A 576 6.16 13.41 -16.37
N ASP A 577 6.33 13.90 -17.63
CA ASP A 577 7.53 14.67 -17.99
C ASP A 577 7.63 15.97 -17.20
N ASN A 578 6.53 16.66 -16.98
CA ASN A 578 6.48 17.87 -16.17
C ASN A 578 6.86 17.57 -14.70
N PHE A 579 6.35 16.49 -14.14
CA PHE A 579 6.66 16.11 -12.76
C PHE A 579 8.13 15.69 -12.60
N ILE A 580 8.67 14.94 -13.54
CA ILE A 580 10.11 14.55 -13.58
C ILE A 580 10.99 15.80 -13.71
N ASP A 581 10.61 16.79 -14.54
CA ASP A 581 11.34 18.06 -14.68
C ASP A 581 11.35 18.87 -13.38
N LEU A 582 10.19 19.03 -12.74
CA LEU A 582 10.09 19.69 -11.43
C LEU A 582 10.98 18.99 -10.39
N ASN A 583 10.91 17.67 -10.30
CA ASN A 583 11.70 16.92 -9.33
C ASN A 583 13.22 17.08 -9.57
N LYS A 584 13.68 17.04 -10.82
CA LYS A 584 15.09 17.30 -11.18
C LYS A 584 15.53 18.71 -10.84
N PHE A 585 14.67 19.70 -11.08
CA PHE A 585 14.93 21.08 -10.68
C PHE A 585 15.12 21.21 -9.17
N LEU A 586 14.31 20.55 -8.35
CA LEU A 586 14.44 20.55 -6.89
C LEU A 586 15.72 19.83 -6.41
N ILE A 587 16.14 18.76 -7.09
CA ILE A 587 17.44 18.13 -6.84
C ILE A 587 18.57 19.14 -7.03
N ASP A 588 18.59 19.85 -8.15
CA ASP A 588 19.66 20.80 -8.48
C ASP A 588 19.67 22.00 -7.52
N CYS A 589 18.51 22.49 -7.08
CA CYS A 589 18.41 23.48 -6.01
C CYS A 589 18.98 22.97 -4.69
N SER A 590 18.55 21.77 -4.24
CA SER A 590 19.02 21.14 -3.01
C SER A 590 20.52 20.90 -2.98
N VAL A 591 21.11 20.47 -4.11
CA VAL A 591 22.56 20.33 -4.26
C VAL A 591 23.25 21.68 -4.06
N SER A 592 22.77 22.72 -4.75
CA SER A 592 23.33 24.07 -4.63
C SER A 592 23.29 24.60 -3.19
N GLU A 593 22.19 24.39 -2.50
CA GLU A 593 21.99 24.81 -1.11
C GLU A 593 22.91 24.08 -0.15
N LEU A 594 23.03 22.76 -0.24
CA LEU A 594 23.93 21.95 0.61
C LEU A 594 25.42 22.24 0.33
N GLU A 595 25.78 22.62 -0.88
CA GLU A 595 27.13 23.04 -1.24
C GLU A 595 27.40 24.53 -0.91
N ASN A 596 26.44 25.24 -0.32
CA ASN A 596 26.48 26.66 0.02
C ASN A 596 26.72 27.56 -1.21
N SER A 597 26.08 27.18 -2.33
CA SER A 597 26.08 27.94 -3.58
C SER A 597 24.80 28.77 -3.70
N THR A 598 24.89 29.91 -4.37
CA THR A 598 23.76 30.81 -4.58
C THR A 598 22.89 30.29 -5.73
N LEU A 599 21.58 30.21 -5.49
CA LEU A 599 20.62 29.96 -6.57
C LEU A 599 20.58 31.10 -7.56
N SER A 600 20.38 30.82 -8.85
CA SER A 600 20.16 31.86 -9.84
C SER A 600 18.85 32.62 -9.57
N LYS A 601 18.72 33.81 -10.14
CA LYS A 601 17.46 34.56 -10.03
C LYS A 601 16.29 33.78 -10.62
N GLU A 602 16.50 33.15 -11.78
CA GLU A 602 15.50 32.34 -12.47
C GLU A 602 15.06 31.13 -11.64
N ALA A 603 16.00 30.48 -10.93
CA ALA A 603 15.67 29.39 -10.03
C ALA A 603 14.84 29.87 -8.83
N ASN A 604 15.22 31.02 -8.23
CA ASN A 604 14.42 31.59 -7.13
C ASN A 604 13.04 32.06 -7.59
N ASP A 605 12.95 32.66 -8.78
CA ASP A 605 11.65 33.06 -9.36
C ASP A 605 10.75 31.85 -9.62
N ARG A 606 11.29 30.72 -10.13
CA ARG A 606 10.53 29.46 -10.30
C ARG A 606 10.08 28.88 -8.95
N LEU A 607 10.94 28.94 -7.91
CA LEU A 607 10.54 28.53 -6.57
C LEU A 607 9.47 29.44 -5.96
N THR A 608 9.39 30.71 -6.34
CA THR A 608 8.33 31.61 -5.88
C THR A 608 6.96 31.20 -6.44
N SER A 609 6.88 30.78 -7.70
CA SER A 609 5.64 30.36 -8.35
C SER A 609 5.43 28.83 -8.33
N ILE A 610 6.09 28.12 -7.43
CA ILE A 610 6.07 26.65 -7.40
C ILE A 610 4.69 26.09 -7.07
N GLY A 611 3.86 26.82 -6.32
CA GLY A 611 2.47 26.45 -6.02
C GLY A 611 1.66 26.24 -7.30
N GLY A 612 1.65 27.23 -8.18
CA GLY A 612 0.95 27.14 -9.47
C GLY A 612 1.56 26.08 -10.41
N GLU A 613 2.87 25.79 -10.34
CA GLU A 613 3.47 24.68 -11.09
C GLU A 613 2.99 23.32 -10.57
N MET A 614 2.94 23.11 -9.24
CA MET A 614 2.41 21.91 -8.62
C MET A 614 0.91 21.75 -8.88
N GLU A 615 0.12 22.83 -8.81
CA GLU A 615 -1.30 22.83 -9.16
C GLU A 615 -1.50 22.37 -10.62
N ASN A 616 -0.73 22.90 -11.57
CA ASN A 616 -0.82 22.49 -12.96
C ASN A 616 -0.49 21.00 -13.18
N ILE A 617 0.52 20.48 -12.48
CA ILE A 617 0.85 19.05 -12.53
C ILE A 617 -0.30 18.24 -11.92
N PHE A 618 -0.79 18.64 -10.75
CA PHE A 618 -1.92 18.02 -10.06
C PHE A 618 -3.15 17.92 -10.98
N ILE A 619 -3.60 19.03 -11.56
CA ILE A 619 -4.75 19.10 -12.47
C ILE A 619 -4.55 18.18 -13.69
N SER A 620 -3.34 18.14 -14.25
CA SER A 620 -3.02 17.29 -15.40
C SER A 620 -3.25 15.80 -15.14
N PHE A 621 -3.15 15.35 -13.89
CA PHE A 621 -3.47 13.97 -13.50
C PHE A 621 -4.93 13.77 -13.14
N VAL A 622 -5.52 14.74 -12.46
CA VAL A 622 -6.88 14.64 -11.91
C VAL A 622 -7.95 14.82 -12.98
N ASP A 623 -7.91 15.93 -13.69
CA ASP A 623 -8.78 16.24 -14.85
C ASP A 623 -8.06 17.15 -15.83
N PRO A 624 -7.50 16.62 -16.92
CA PRO A 624 -6.76 17.41 -17.91
C PRO A 624 -7.63 18.42 -18.67
N ASN A 625 -8.95 18.42 -18.53
CA ASN A 625 -9.84 19.40 -19.12
C ASN A 625 -10.03 20.65 -18.22
N ALA A 626 -9.81 20.52 -16.91
CA ALA A 626 -9.81 21.63 -15.98
C ALA A 626 -8.59 22.54 -16.24
N LYS A 627 -8.74 23.85 -16.02
CA LYS A 627 -7.67 24.83 -16.20
C LYS A 627 -7.17 25.39 -14.87
N ALA A 628 -7.91 25.12 -13.81
CA ALA A 628 -7.61 25.58 -12.48
C ALA A 628 -8.25 24.64 -11.46
N PHE A 629 -7.69 24.58 -10.27
CA PHE A 629 -8.11 23.69 -9.18
C PHE A 629 -9.61 23.79 -8.84
N TRP A 630 -10.16 25.01 -8.85
CA TRP A 630 -11.59 25.22 -8.58
C TRP A 630 -12.54 24.82 -9.72
N GLU A 631 -12.02 24.48 -10.90
CA GLU A 631 -12.81 23.96 -12.03
C GLU A 631 -13.00 22.44 -11.96
N LEU A 632 -12.32 21.75 -11.07
CA LEU A 632 -12.51 20.33 -10.82
C LEU A 632 -13.95 20.09 -10.36
N GLU A 633 -14.74 19.35 -11.15
CA GLU A 633 -16.16 19.11 -10.89
C GLU A 633 -16.39 18.27 -9.64
N ASP A 634 -15.51 17.30 -9.42
CA ASP A 634 -15.55 16.44 -8.25
C ASP A 634 -14.73 17.07 -7.11
N SER A 635 -15.44 17.57 -6.12
CA SER A 635 -14.84 18.22 -4.96
C SER A 635 -13.94 17.28 -4.14
N SER A 636 -14.09 15.96 -4.27
CA SER A 636 -13.23 14.97 -3.66
C SER A 636 -11.82 14.94 -4.24
N GLN A 637 -11.69 15.37 -5.46
CA GLN A 637 -10.40 15.53 -6.12
C GLN A 637 -9.61 16.72 -5.61
N ARG A 638 -10.18 17.50 -4.68
CA ARG A 638 -9.62 18.73 -4.11
C ARG A 638 -9.34 18.63 -2.60
N ASP A 639 -9.37 17.44 -2.00
CA ASP A 639 -9.25 17.25 -0.55
C ASP A 639 -8.32 16.07 -0.26
N MET A 640 -7.13 16.39 0.26
CA MET A 640 -6.07 15.42 0.50
C MET A 640 -6.35 14.42 1.63
N ALA A 641 -7.35 14.71 2.49
CA ALA A 641 -7.57 13.89 3.68
C ALA A 641 -8.24 12.55 3.32
N VAL A 642 -7.56 11.46 3.64
CA VAL A 642 -7.93 10.09 3.29
C VAL A 642 -7.71 9.13 4.45
N VAL A 643 -8.52 8.04 4.52
CA VAL A 643 -8.47 7.05 5.61
C VAL A 643 -8.52 5.62 5.07
N ALA A 644 -7.88 4.70 5.78
CA ALA A 644 -7.90 3.28 5.46
C ALA A 644 -7.97 2.41 6.71
N ASP A 645 -8.82 1.38 6.68
CA ASP A 645 -8.79 0.32 7.68
C ASP A 645 -7.61 -0.63 7.42
N ILE A 646 -6.72 -0.77 8.39
CA ILE A 646 -5.55 -1.65 8.26
C ILE A 646 -5.75 -3.01 8.92
N MET A 647 -6.68 -3.10 9.86
CA MET A 647 -6.95 -4.33 10.60
C MET A 647 -8.30 -4.25 11.33
N GLN A 648 -9.01 -5.38 11.40
CA GLN A 648 -10.14 -5.54 12.31
C GLN A 648 -9.66 -6.15 13.64
N VAL A 649 -10.13 -5.62 14.76
CA VAL A 649 -9.78 -6.10 16.10
C VAL A 649 -10.32 -7.51 16.30
N PRO A 650 -9.46 -8.51 16.55
CA PRO A 650 -9.89 -9.90 16.67
C PRO A 650 -10.61 -10.18 17.99
N ALA A 651 -11.38 -11.29 18.03
CA ALA A 651 -12.09 -11.77 19.24
C ALA A 651 -11.18 -11.92 20.45
N ASN A 652 -11.72 -11.63 21.64
CA ASN A 652 -11.03 -11.81 22.94
C ASN A 652 -9.78 -10.95 23.13
N THR A 653 -9.72 -9.77 22.62
CA THR A 653 -8.56 -8.87 22.75
C THR A 653 -8.68 -7.95 23.97
N TRP A 654 -7.63 -7.92 24.74
CA TRP A 654 -7.39 -7.25 26.02
C TRP A 654 -7.74 -5.75 26.02
N GLY A 655 -8.99 -5.42 26.38
CA GLY A 655 -9.44 -4.03 26.52
C GLY A 655 -9.82 -3.33 25.21
N LEU A 656 -9.68 -4.01 24.06
CA LEU A 656 -10.17 -3.55 22.78
C LEU A 656 -11.55 -4.14 22.52
N LYS A 657 -12.41 -3.42 21.81
CA LYS A 657 -13.73 -3.91 21.44
C LYS A 657 -13.61 -4.80 20.21
N GLU A 658 -14.05 -6.06 20.36
CA GLU A 658 -14.09 -7.03 19.25
C GLU A 658 -14.91 -6.49 18.08
N GLY A 659 -14.35 -6.57 16.89
CA GLY A 659 -15.01 -6.16 15.65
C GLY A 659 -14.74 -4.71 15.25
N ASP A 660 -14.19 -3.86 16.14
CA ASP A 660 -13.73 -2.52 15.77
C ASP A 660 -12.60 -2.58 14.75
N PHE A 661 -12.40 -1.49 14.03
CA PHE A 661 -11.37 -1.35 13.00
C PHE A 661 -10.25 -0.45 13.50
N GLN A 662 -9.00 -0.84 13.19
CA GLN A 662 -7.84 0.03 13.31
C GLN A 662 -7.73 0.83 12.02
N GLU A 663 -7.89 2.14 12.13
CA GLU A 663 -7.86 3.08 11.02
C GLU A 663 -6.56 3.87 11.02
N VAL A 664 -6.05 4.18 9.84
CA VAL A 664 -4.94 5.11 9.63
C VAL A 664 -5.34 6.15 8.59
N GLY A 665 -4.99 7.41 8.83
CA GLY A 665 -5.37 8.50 7.94
C GLY A 665 -4.24 9.49 7.69
N LEU A 666 -4.20 10.00 6.45
CA LEU A 666 -3.55 11.24 6.09
C LEU A 666 -4.58 12.35 6.26
N GLY A 667 -4.32 13.30 7.14
CA GLY A 667 -5.20 14.46 7.31
C GLY A 667 -4.75 15.66 6.48
N TYR A 668 -5.30 16.85 6.79
CA TYR A 668 -4.91 18.10 6.14
C TYR A 668 -3.45 18.45 6.42
N SER A 669 -2.76 19.11 5.47
CA SER A 669 -1.38 19.53 5.70
C SER A 669 -1.31 20.68 6.68
N ASN A 670 -0.34 20.62 7.60
CA ASN A 670 -0.03 21.71 8.53
C ASN A 670 1.04 22.63 7.96
N ASP A 671 1.13 23.86 8.47
CA ASP A 671 2.13 24.82 8.06
C ASP A 671 3.41 24.71 8.90
N MET A 672 4.53 24.45 8.24
CA MET A 672 5.85 24.45 8.87
C MET A 672 6.60 25.75 8.55
N TYR A 673 7.13 26.39 9.57
CA TYR A 673 7.98 27.56 9.46
C TYR A 673 9.41 27.18 9.78
N VAL A 674 10.33 27.48 8.87
CA VAL A 674 11.74 27.04 8.94
C VAL A 674 12.66 28.21 8.78
N VAL A 675 13.71 28.31 9.62
CA VAL A 675 14.77 29.31 9.52
C VAL A 675 16.01 28.66 8.90
N TYR A 676 16.50 29.23 7.82
CA TYR A 676 17.66 28.76 7.07
C TYR A 676 18.61 29.90 6.73
N ALA A 677 19.90 29.57 6.54
CA ALA A 677 20.90 30.50 6.09
C ALA A 677 21.09 30.37 4.57
N LEU A 678 21.04 31.51 3.87
CA LEU A 678 21.31 31.58 2.45
C LEU A 678 22.08 32.90 2.16
N ASN A 679 23.14 32.82 1.36
CA ASN A 679 23.94 33.98 0.97
C ASN A 679 24.49 34.81 2.19
N GLY A 680 24.78 34.14 3.30
CA GLY A 680 25.30 34.78 4.52
C GLY A 680 24.27 35.55 5.36
N LYS A 681 22.97 35.38 5.09
CA LYS A 681 21.84 35.93 5.84
C LYS A 681 20.92 34.82 6.32
N LEU A 682 20.12 35.09 7.35
CA LEU A 682 19.03 34.22 7.78
C LEU A 682 17.72 34.67 7.16
N TYR A 683 16.94 33.68 6.71
CA TYR A 683 15.58 33.85 6.21
C TYR A 683 14.64 32.87 6.89
N MET A 684 13.36 33.20 6.92
CA MET A 684 12.28 32.29 7.28
C MET A 684 11.51 31.92 6.02
N GLY A 685 11.13 30.64 5.89
CA GLY A 685 10.24 30.16 4.84
C GLY A 685 9.09 29.34 5.45
N ARG A 686 7.98 29.28 4.72
CA ARG A 686 6.79 28.48 5.08
C ARG A 686 6.58 27.40 4.02
N GLY A 687 6.26 26.19 4.49
CA GLY A 687 5.90 25.07 3.61
C GLY A 687 4.97 24.09 4.31
N PRO A 688 4.20 23.29 3.53
CA PRO A 688 3.27 22.30 4.08
C PRO A 688 4.00 21.07 4.59
N VAL A 689 3.41 20.40 5.60
CA VAL A 689 3.85 19.08 6.07
C VAL A 689 2.66 18.15 6.21
N LEU A 690 2.87 16.87 5.91
CA LEU A 690 1.88 15.84 6.04
C LEU A 690 1.55 15.54 7.49
N THR A 691 0.30 15.19 7.76
CA THR A 691 -0.20 14.78 9.06
C THR A 691 -0.52 13.30 9.06
N TYR A 692 -0.53 12.68 10.22
CA TYR A 692 -0.87 11.29 10.41
C TYR A 692 -1.79 11.08 11.60
N TYR A 693 -2.80 10.24 11.42
CA TYR A 693 -3.76 9.85 12.44
C TYR A 693 -3.85 8.34 12.50
N GLU A 694 -3.90 7.78 13.71
CA GLU A 694 -4.10 6.36 13.95
C GLU A 694 -5.06 6.16 15.11
N PHE A 695 -6.20 5.50 14.87
CA PHE A 695 -7.28 5.41 15.84
C PHE A 695 -8.16 4.19 15.61
N GLN A 696 -9.08 3.91 16.55
CA GLN A 696 -10.06 2.84 16.44
C GLN A 696 -11.44 3.39 16.11
N SER A 697 -12.19 2.66 15.29
CA SER A 697 -13.55 2.98 14.88
C SER A 697 -14.45 1.75 14.97
N GLU A 698 -15.72 1.93 15.38
CA GLU A 698 -16.72 0.85 15.40
C GLU A 698 -17.11 0.36 14.01
N ASN A 699 -16.99 1.21 13.01
CA ASN A 699 -17.28 0.92 11.62
C ASN A 699 -16.09 1.30 10.75
N ARG A 700 -15.95 0.65 9.61
CA ARG A 700 -15.04 1.12 8.57
C ARG A 700 -15.47 2.51 8.14
N LEU A 701 -14.56 3.47 8.27
CA LEU A 701 -14.82 4.83 7.83
C LEU A 701 -14.61 4.95 6.31
N ASN A 702 -15.36 5.86 5.73
CA ASN A 702 -15.02 6.46 4.44
C ASN A 702 -14.33 7.81 4.70
N ASP A 703 -13.74 8.43 3.65
CA ASP A 703 -13.01 9.68 3.86
C ASP A 703 -13.91 10.82 4.28
N ASP A 704 -15.18 10.87 3.84
CA ASP A 704 -16.11 11.91 4.28
C ASP A 704 -16.35 11.85 5.80
N GLU A 705 -16.54 10.65 6.34
CA GLU A 705 -16.68 10.43 7.78
C GLU A 705 -15.39 10.79 8.53
N PHE A 706 -14.22 10.50 7.92
CA PHE A 706 -12.93 10.88 8.49
C PHE A 706 -12.72 12.40 8.46
N ARG A 707 -13.01 13.05 7.35
CA ARG A 707 -12.95 14.50 7.18
C ARG A 707 -13.89 15.23 8.14
N GLU A 708 -15.10 14.70 8.36
CA GLU A 708 -16.02 15.22 9.35
C GLU A 708 -15.41 15.17 10.77
N LYS A 709 -14.77 14.04 11.13
CA LYS A 709 -14.06 13.90 12.41
C LYS A 709 -12.91 14.89 12.55
N LEU A 710 -12.14 15.12 11.47
CA LEU A 710 -11.06 16.11 11.46
C LEU A 710 -11.61 17.54 11.68
N ARG A 711 -12.65 17.94 10.94
CA ARG A 711 -13.28 19.25 11.07
C ARG A 711 -13.90 19.50 12.45
N ASN A 712 -14.38 18.45 13.08
CA ASN A 712 -14.94 18.50 14.43
C ASN A 712 -13.87 18.43 15.54
N ASN A 713 -12.57 18.29 15.19
CA ASN A 713 -11.47 18.05 16.14
C ASN A 713 -11.70 16.82 17.04
N GLU A 714 -12.28 15.75 16.48
CA GLU A 714 -12.52 14.49 17.20
C GLU A 714 -11.30 13.55 17.21
N LEU A 715 -10.28 13.86 16.43
CA LEU A 715 -9.07 13.05 16.26
C LEU A 715 -7.84 13.83 16.69
N GLU A 716 -6.90 13.14 17.30
CA GLU A 716 -5.61 13.68 17.72
C GLU A 716 -4.49 13.02 16.92
N GLN A 717 -3.47 13.81 16.57
CA GLN A 717 -2.23 13.27 15.99
C GLN A 717 -1.44 12.50 17.04
N GLU A 718 -0.50 11.68 16.61
CA GLU A 718 0.39 10.92 17.50
C GLU A 718 1.15 11.83 18.48
N ALA A 719 1.15 11.45 19.77
CA ALA A 719 1.69 12.29 20.87
C ALA A 719 3.14 12.77 20.68
N PHE A 720 3.94 12.05 19.89
CA PHE A 720 5.32 12.45 19.62
C PHE A 720 5.42 13.76 18.82
N THR A 721 4.37 14.13 18.07
CA THR A 721 4.30 15.37 17.29
C THR A 721 4.20 16.62 18.18
N ASN A 722 3.64 16.51 19.39
CA ASN A 722 3.46 17.65 20.33
C ASN A 722 4.77 18.35 20.70
N SER A 723 5.92 17.70 20.46
CA SER A 723 7.23 18.29 20.74
C SER A 723 7.69 19.33 19.70
N TYR A 724 7.00 19.45 18.55
CA TYR A 724 7.34 20.41 17.48
C TYR A 724 6.10 20.99 16.77
N SER A 725 4.94 20.39 16.94
CA SER A 725 3.67 20.81 16.34
C SER A 725 2.69 21.22 17.40
N PHE A 726 2.10 22.40 17.27
CA PHE A 726 1.16 22.96 18.25
C PHE A 726 0.34 24.10 17.64
N ASN A 727 -0.87 24.32 18.22
CA ASN A 727 -1.69 25.45 17.85
C ASN A 727 -1.13 26.73 18.46
N VAL A 728 -0.63 27.63 17.61
CA VAL A 728 0.04 28.86 18.02
C VAL A 728 -0.91 29.83 18.75
N TYR A 729 -2.20 29.81 18.44
CA TYR A 729 -3.20 30.71 19.02
C TYR A 729 -3.67 30.28 20.42
N ASN A 730 -3.55 29.00 20.77
CA ASN A 730 -3.89 28.53 22.12
C ASN A 730 -3.02 29.18 23.22
N ASP A 731 -1.77 29.53 22.89
CA ASP A 731 -0.83 30.17 23.82
C ASP A 731 -1.07 31.69 23.98
N LEU A 732 -1.93 32.28 23.16
CA LEU A 732 -2.29 33.70 23.22
C LEU A 732 -3.53 34.00 24.10
N GLY A 733 -4.21 32.96 24.60
CA GLY A 733 -5.36 33.11 25.50
C GLY A 733 -6.64 33.60 24.82
N TYR A 734 -6.81 33.35 23.53
CA TYR A 734 -8.05 33.60 22.78
C TYR A 734 -8.96 32.40 22.82
#